data_57abd7c32568a6f6fd3ea37b8a05b90d
#
_entry.id   57abd7c32568a6f6fd3ea37b8a05b90d
#
_cell.length_a   1.000
_cell.length_b   1.000
_cell.length_c   1.000
_cell.angle_alpha   90.00
_cell.angle_beta   90.00
_cell.angle_gamma   90.00
#
_symmetry.space_group_name_H-M   'P 1'
#
loop_
_entity.id
_entity.type
_entity.pdbx_description
1 polymer ?
#
loop_
_entity_poly.entity_id
_entity_poly.type
_entity_poly.pdbx_seq_one_letter_code
_entity_poly.pdbx_strand_id
1 'polypeptide(L)'
;GCIVCHGGNPKAKTAAEAHRGTVSYFVGNTGPKTFYPDPGSSWINENTCGQCHQEQVGAQMNSLMMTEQGKIQGTLWGFGGMEGYNHNTGNYVTSNPSDPHKRLGTEAYQKYMEALHEKNPQVYPAKMKKLPPAPTAEEVEKNPQLAAYTYLRQECQRCHTGSKGRQKRGDYRGIGCSACHIPYSNNGYYEGGDTAINKKEAGHLLVHSIQAGREAKVTVGNTTWSGVPVETCTTCHNRGKRIGVSYQGLMETAYEPTYDRHGKGQPKLHTKHYLHLQEDIHATKGMLCQDCHTSNDLHGDGFLAGSTLAPVEIECQDCHGTTKKFPWELPLGYGDEFDTLPATGTPRGVTGHYAKYLKKGMVYKPHDGYLITARGNAYTNVVKTGDSVLVHLASGKDLTLAPLKKLTRENKLSENARVAMDQIDVHLNRMECYACHATWAPQCYGCHIKVDYSKGMKHVDWLAAASDHDVHGLTGGARGNLEDYLVDGEVTETRSYLRWEDPPLSQNGEGRISPTIPGCQTTITVIGKDGNALIKNQIFRIPNVEGAGEEGQLGIDMSPVQPHTIRKEARSCESCHTSAKALGYGINGGKYYADPSGDLVIDLMTASGQIIPPKYTVQKPGIPNLTMDWSRFVTEDGKQLQTVGHHFKLSGPLNSATRSKLDRRGVCLSCHQSIPNKDLAVSLMSHTAKYAGVVIDNETHRGILHKLLLLSAWTQILIGLLIGIGIVWLVFRLIRKR
;
A
#
# COMPACT_ATOMS: atom_id res chain seq x y z
N GLY A 1 -2.44 -24.95 27.83
CA GLY A 1 -1.16 -25.58 27.50
C GLY A 1 -1.08 -25.99 26.04
N CYS A 2 0.03 -26.58 25.62
CA CYS A 2 0.33 -26.93 24.22
C CYS A 2 -0.81 -27.67 23.48
N ILE A 3 -1.57 -28.48 24.20
CA ILE A 3 -2.66 -29.28 23.63
C ILE A 3 -3.84 -28.45 23.08
N VAL A 4 -4.01 -27.22 23.54
CA VAL A 4 -5.08 -26.35 23.02
C VAL A 4 -4.84 -26.01 21.55
N CYS A 5 -3.59 -25.77 21.20
CA CYS A 5 -3.19 -25.45 19.83
C CYS A 5 -2.77 -26.71 19.07
N HIS A 6 -1.92 -27.54 19.66
CA HIS A 6 -1.31 -28.67 18.96
C HIS A 6 -2.12 -29.99 19.06
N GLY A 7 -3.12 -30.10 19.92
CA GLY A 7 -3.80 -31.37 20.16
C GLY A 7 -2.85 -32.39 20.80
N GLY A 8 -2.93 -33.63 20.34
CA GLY A 8 -2.11 -34.73 20.84
C GLY A 8 -2.57 -35.33 22.15
N ASN A 9 -1.74 -36.20 22.74
CA ASN A 9 -2.05 -36.89 24.01
C ASN A 9 -1.25 -36.31 25.18
N PRO A 10 -1.84 -35.50 26.06
CA PRO A 10 -1.13 -34.86 27.17
C PRO A 10 -0.72 -35.83 28.28
N LYS A 11 -1.23 -37.05 28.26
CA LYS A 11 -0.92 -38.10 29.26
C LYS A 11 0.16 -39.08 28.75
N ALA A 12 0.65 -38.87 27.55
CA ALA A 12 1.68 -39.73 26.96
C ALA A 12 3.00 -39.67 27.74
N LYS A 13 3.70 -40.79 27.79
CA LYS A 13 5.02 -40.91 28.44
C LYS A 13 6.16 -40.76 27.44
N THR A 14 5.88 -40.91 26.17
CA THR A 14 6.86 -40.78 25.06
C THR A 14 6.40 -39.79 24.03
N ALA A 15 7.35 -39.20 23.29
CA ALA A 15 7.07 -38.28 22.18
C ALA A 15 6.19 -38.95 21.11
N ALA A 16 6.45 -40.22 20.79
CA ALA A 16 5.68 -40.97 19.82
C ALA A 16 4.21 -41.14 20.21
N GLU A 17 3.93 -41.39 21.49
CA GLU A 17 2.57 -41.47 22.00
C GLU A 17 1.90 -40.09 22.08
N ALA A 18 2.65 -39.06 22.46
CA ALA A 18 2.13 -37.71 22.53
C ALA A 18 1.69 -37.19 21.14
N HIS A 19 2.42 -37.55 20.12
CA HIS A 19 2.19 -37.14 18.74
C HIS A 19 1.45 -38.19 17.91
N ARG A 20 0.86 -39.20 18.53
CA ARG A 20 0.09 -40.22 17.84
C ARG A 20 -1.11 -39.57 17.15
N GLY A 21 -1.34 -39.92 15.90
CA GLY A 21 -2.38 -39.32 15.07
C GLY A 21 -1.96 -37.98 14.47
N THR A 22 -0.64 -37.72 14.38
CA THR A 22 -0.15 -36.58 13.64
C THR A 22 -0.78 -36.55 12.26
N VAL A 23 -1.47 -35.45 12.01
CA VAL A 23 -2.08 -35.19 10.72
C VAL A 23 -1.10 -34.39 9.91
N SER A 24 -0.87 -34.79 8.70
CA SER A 24 -0.45 -33.84 7.72
C SER A 24 -1.58 -32.86 7.54
N TYR A 25 -1.29 -31.61 7.34
CA TYR A 25 -2.21 -30.49 7.31
C TYR A 25 -3.48 -30.69 6.52
N PHE A 26 -3.57 -31.70 5.71
CA PHE A 26 -4.50 -31.77 4.62
C PHE A 26 -5.24 -33.08 4.52
N VAL A 27 -4.91 -34.01 5.37
CA VAL A 27 -5.69 -35.25 5.47
C VAL A 27 -6.57 -35.15 6.66
N GLY A 28 -7.79 -34.75 6.46
CA GLY A 28 -8.86 -34.52 7.40
C GLY A 28 -9.09 -35.57 8.50
N ASN A 29 -8.07 -35.84 9.29
CA ASN A 29 -8.14 -36.69 10.41
C ASN A 29 -8.20 -35.85 11.69
N THR A 30 -9.28 -35.16 11.86
CA THR A 30 -9.55 -34.30 12.98
C THR A 30 -10.21 -35.09 14.09
N GLY A 31 -9.53 -35.30 15.16
CA GLY A 31 -10.08 -35.91 16.33
C GLY A 31 -9.40 -35.39 17.60
N PRO A 32 -9.99 -35.64 18.78
CA PRO A 32 -9.46 -35.11 20.04
C PRO A 32 -8.05 -35.62 20.39
N LYS A 33 -7.53 -36.56 19.63
CA LYS A 33 -6.17 -37.12 19.78
C LYS A 33 -5.26 -36.76 18.61
N THR A 34 -5.70 -35.90 17.71
CA THR A 34 -4.94 -35.51 16.54
C THR A 34 -3.90 -34.48 16.94
N PHE A 35 -2.67 -34.68 16.50
CA PHE A 35 -1.59 -33.72 16.71
C PHE A 35 -1.39 -32.85 15.45
N TYR A 36 -1.38 -31.55 15.65
CA TYR A 36 -1.16 -30.54 14.60
C TYR A 36 0.25 -29.96 14.76
N PRO A 37 1.20 -30.30 13.89
CA PRO A 37 2.57 -29.77 13.95
C PRO A 37 2.61 -28.25 13.78
N ASP A 38 1.72 -27.71 12.95
CA ASP A 38 1.63 -26.29 12.63
C ASP A 38 0.16 -25.79 12.81
N PRO A 39 -0.22 -25.53 14.05
CA PRO A 39 -1.62 -25.25 14.39
C PRO A 39 -2.12 -23.91 13.86
N GLY A 40 -1.22 -23.01 13.43
CA GLY A 40 -1.58 -21.73 12.87
C GLY A 40 -1.90 -21.76 11.37
N SER A 41 -1.61 -22.87 10.69
CA SER A 41 -1.88 -23.00 9.25
C SER A 41 -3.33 -22.67 8.91
N SER A 42 -3.53 -21.82 7.90
CA SER A 42 -4.87 -21.43 7.43
C SER A 42 -5.72 -22.62 6.97
N TRP A 43 -5.09 -23.75 6.66
CA TRP A 43 -5.77 -24.94 6.13
C TRP A 43 -6.33 -25.88 7.20
N ILE A 44 -5.91 -25.70 8.46
CA ILE A 44 -6.37 -26.54 9.58
C ILE A 44 -6.82 -25.71 10.79
N ASN A 45 -6.68 -24.39 10.74
CA ASN A 45 -6.89 -23.52 11.89
C ASN A 45 -8.35 -23.46 12.37
N GLU A 46 -9.31 -23.97 11.61
CA GLU A 46 -10.68 -24.22 12.09
C GLU A 46 -10.70 -25.14 13.31
N ASN A 47 -9.78 -26.10 13.36
CA ASN A 47 -9.66 -27.08 14.44
C ASN A 47 -8.81 -26.58 15.62
N THR A 48 -8.14 -25.47 15.47
CA THR A 48 -7.20 -24.91 16.47
C THR A 48 -7.64 -23.50 16.88
N CYS A 49 -7.22 -22.46 16.18
CA CYS A 49 -7.59 -21.08 16.47
C CYS A 49 -9.11 -20.86 16.35
N GLY A 50 -9.75 -21.52 15.40
CA GLY A 50 -11.18 -21.44 15.12
C GLY A 50 -12.08 -21.94 16.22
N GLN A 51 -11.56 -22.71 17.19
CA GLN A 51 -12.33 -23.07 18.40
C GLN A 51 -12.78 -21.84 19.21
N CYS A 52 -12.04 -20.71 19.07
CA CYS A 52 -12.35 -19.45 19.76
C CYS A 52 -12.55 -18.28 18.76
N HIS A 53 -11.96 -18.35 17.57
CA HIS A 53 -11.92 -17.28 16.58
C HIS A 53 -12.59 -17.71 15.26
N GLN A 54 -13.80 -18.25 15.33
CA GLN A 54 -14.54 -18.77 14.17
C GLN A 54 -14.76 -17.72 13.07
N GLU A 55 -15.09 -16.49 13.47
CA GLU A 55 -15.35 -15.38 12.55
C GLU A 55 -14.11 -15.09 11.71
N GLN A 56 -12.96 -14.89 12.33
CA GLN A 56 -11.69 -14.56 11.66
C GLN A 56 -11.19 -15.72 10.78
N VAL A 57 -11.29 -16.93 11.29
CA VAL A 57 -10.91 -18.15 10.54
C VAL A 57 -11.80 -18.35 9.32
N GLY A 58 -13.10 -18.10 9.43
CA GLY A 58 -14.02 -18.19 8.29
C GLY A 58 -13.76 -17.11 7.25
N ALA A 59 -13.59 -15.87 7.68
CA ALA A 59 -13.44 -14.72 6.80
C ALA A 59 -12.08 -14.69 6.06
N GLN A 60 -11.01 -15.15 6.69
CA GLN A 60 -9.66 -15.10 6.11
C GLN A 60 -9.54 -15.77 4.74
N MET A 61 -10.35 -16.80 4.48
CA MET A 61 -10.30 -17.54 3.22
C MET A 61 -10.64 -16.68 2.00
N ASN A 62 -11.30 -15.55 2.18
CA ASN A 62 -11.63 -14.62 1.13
C ASN A 62 -10.75 -13.34 1.16
N SER A 63 -9.85 -13.23 2.13
CA SER A 63 -8.93 -12.10 2.25
C SER A 63 -7.88 -12.06 1.14
N LEU A 64 -7.36 -10.89 0.83
CA LEU A 64 -6.25 -10.72 -0.13
C LEU A 64 -4.97 -11.44 0.30
N MET A 65 -4.75 -11.60 1.61
CA MET A 65 -3.60 -12.32 2.14
C MET A 65 -3.64 -13.81 1.83
N MET A 66 -4.84 -14.37 1.63
CA MET A 66 -5.02 -15.77 1.23
C MET A 66 -5.15 -15.93 -0.28
N THR A 67 -5.98 -15.12 -0.93
CA THR A 67 -6.40 -15.31 -2.33
C THR A 67 -5.37 -14.81 -3.34
N GLU A 68 -4.62 -13.79 -3.00
CA GLU A 68 -3.63 -13.10 -3.85
C GLU A 68 -4.18 -12.52 -5.16
N GLN A 69 -5.49 -12.33 -5.28
CA GLN A 69 -6.14 -11.92 -6.53
C GLN A 69 -5.50 -10.71 -7.20
N GLY A 70 -5.21 -9.65 -6.45
CA GLY A 70 -4.57 -8.44 -6.99
C GLY A 70 -3.17 -8.69 -7.53
N LYS A 71 -2.36 -9.51 -6.84
CA LYS A 71 -1.02 -9.88 -7.31
C LYS A 71 -1.07 -10.74 -8.56
N ILE A 72 -1.99 -11.70 -8.59
CA ILE A 72 -2.18 -12.58 -9.74
C ILE A 72 -2.61 -11.76 -10.95
N GLN A 73 -3.61 -10.91 -10.80
CA GLN A 73 -4.07 -10.01 -11.86
C GLN A 73 -2.93 -9.14 -12.39
N GLY A 74 -2.20 -8.45 -11.52
CA GLY A 74 -1.10 -7.58 -11.93
C GLY A 74 0.04 -8.32 -12.63
N THR A 75 0.33 -9.56 -12.24
CA THR A 75 1.34 -10.39 -12.90
C THR A 75 0.88 -10.84 -14.28
N LEU A 76 -0.32 -11.40 -14.39
CA LEU A 76 -0.86 -11.82 -15.67
C LEU A 76 -0.97 -10.65 -16.65
N TRP A 77 -1.37 -9.49 -16.13
CA TRP A 77 -1.43 -8.25 -16.89
C TRP A 77 -0.03 -7.84 -17.40
N GLY A 78 0.99 -7.84 -16.54
CA GLY A 78 2.38 -7.50 -16.89
C GLY A 78 3.00 -8.44 -17.94
N PHE A 79 2.58 -9.71 -18.00
CA PHE A 79 2.99 -10.68 -19.01
C PHE A 79 2.13 -10.66 -20.29
N GLY A 80 1.16 -9.74 -20.38
CA GLY A 80 0.25 -9.66 -21.52
C GLY A 80 -0.77 -10.80 -21.58
N GLY A 81 -0.95 -11.54 -20.51
CA GLY A 81 -1.86 -12.68 -20.41
C GLY A 81 -3.29 -12.33 -19.95
N MET A 82 -3.55 -11.08 -19.65
CA MET A 82 -4.85 -10.60 -19.17
C MET A 82 -5.08 -9.15 -19.60
N GLU A 83 -6.33 -8.86 -19.93
CA GLU A 83 -6.80 -7.52 -20.25
C GLU A 83 -7.73 -6.98 -19.16
N GLY A 84 -7.77 -5.65 -19.01
CA GLY A 84 -8.69 -4.96 -18.12
C GLY A 84 -8.44 -5.22 -16.63
N TYR A 85 -9.53 -5.18 -15.86
CA TYR A 85 -9.49 -5.18 -14.37
C TYR A 85 -9.97 -6.49 -13.74
N ASN A 86 -9.95 -7.60 -14.47
CA ASN A 86 -10.54 -8.85 -14.03
C ASN A 86 -9.72 -9.53 -12.92
N HIS A 87 -10.27 -9.60 -11.70
CA HIS A 87 -9.65 -10.16 -10.50
C HIS A 87 -10.25 -11.52 -10.08
N ASN A 88 -10.76 -12.30 -10.99
CA ASN A 88 -11.47 -13.57 -10.70
C ASN A 88 -10.58 -14.80 -10.57
N THR A 89 -9.27 -14.64 -10.48
CA THR A 89 -8.32 -15.75 -10.35
C THR A 89 -7.55 -15.61 -9.03
N GLY A 90 -7.43 -16.68 -8.30
CA GLY A 90 -6.70 -16.78 -7.04
C GLY A 90 -6.00 -18.11 -6.87
N ASN A 91 -5.40 -18.34 -5.71
CA ASN A 91 -4.63 -19.55 -5.45
C ASN A 91 -5.49 -20.81 -5.34
N TYR A 92 -6.76 -20.68 -5.04
CA TYR A 92 -7.74 -21.77 -4.88
C TYR A 92 -9.14 -21.30 -5.28
N VAL A 93 -10.09 -22.23 -5.30
CA VAL A 93 -11.49 -21.91 -5.60
C VAL A 93 -12.19 -21.46 -4.30
N THR A 94 -12.82 -20.32 -4.35
CA THR A 94 -13.71 -19.85 -3.28
C THR A 94 -14.79 -18.91 -3.83
N SER A 95 -15.75 -18.55 -2.99
CA SER A 95 -16.84 -17.63 -3.34
C SER A 95 -17.28 -16.83 -2.11
N ASN A 96 -17.94 -15.71 -2.37
CA ASN A 96 -18.61 -14.99 -1.29
C ASN A 96 -19.62 -15.91 -0.59
N PRO A 97 -19.68 -15.88 0.75
CA PRO A 97 -20.62 -16.69 1.47
C PRO A 97 -22.06 -16.26 1.16
N SER A 98 -22.91 -17.24 0.89
CA SER A 98 -24.35 -17.02 0.71
C SER A 98 -25.05 -16.70 2.03
N ASP A 99 -24.50 -17.17 3.14
CA ASP A 99 -24.97 -16.91 4.49
C ASP A 99 -24.46 -15.54 4.97
N PRO A 100 -25.32 -14.52 5.19
CA PRO A 100 -24.91 -13.23 5.69
C PRO A 100 -24.21 -13.28 7.06
N HIS A 101 -24.49 -14.28 7.90
CA HIS A 101 -23.84 -14.44 9.21
C HIS A 101 -22.36 -14.79 9.11
N LYS A 102 -21.89 -15.21 7.95
CA LYS A 102 -20.47 -15.43 7.67
C LYS A 102 -19.75 -14.19 7.15
N ARG A 103 -20.44 -13.09 7.01
CA ARG A 103 -19.90 -11.79 6.63
C ARG A 103 -19.74 -10.93 7.87
N LEU A 104 -18.59 -10.31 8.01
CA LEU A 104 -18.27 -9.49 9.18
C LEU A 104 -18.59 -8.01 8.91
N GLY A 105 -18.61 -7.24 9.98
CA GLY A 105 -18.94 -5.83 9.94
C GLY A 105 -20.37 -5.52 10.37
N THR A 106 -20.69 -4.23 10.45
CA THR A 106 -22.04 -3.74 10.76
C THR A 106 -22.97 -3.94 9.55
N GLU A 107 -24.26 -3.80 9.76
CA GLU A 107 -25.24 -3.84 8.67
C GLU A 107 -24.96 -2.76 7.59
N ALA A 108 -24.55 -1.57 8.02
CA ALA A 108 -24.20 -0.49 7.10
C ALA A 108 -22.97 -0.86 6.23
N TYR A 109 -21.95 -1.43 6.85
CA TYR A 109 -20.76 -1.92 6.16
C TYR A 109 -21.08 -3.05 5.17
N GLN A 110 -21.87 -4.02 5.57
CA GLN A 110 -22.25 -5.15 4.71
C GLN A 110 -23.02 -4.66 3.46
N LYS A 111 -23.96 -3.73 3.63
CA LYS A 111 -24.67 -3.09 2.51
C LYS A 111 -23.73 -2.33 1.58
N TYR A 112 -22.74 -1.64 2.14
CA TYR A 112 -21.73 -0.94 1.34
C TYR A 112 -20.93 -1.94 0.50
N MET A 113 -20.45 -3.03 1.10
CA MET A 113 -19.67 -4.07 0.41
C MET A 113 -20.50 -4.81 -0.65
N GLU A 114 -21.76 -5.10 -0.39
CA GLU A 114 -22.67 -5.67 -1.39
C GLU A 114 -22.82 -4.75 -2.61
N ALA A 115 -23.04 -3.47 -2.40
CA ALA A 115 -23.13 -2.50 -3.48
C ALA A 115 -21.80 -2.35 -4.26
N LEU A 116 -20.66 -2.41 -3.56
CA LEU A 116 -19.33 -2.39 -4.19
C LEU A 116 -19.15 -3.58 -5.14
N HIS A 117 -19.50 -4.79 -4.68
CA HIS A 117 -19.45 -6.01 -5.48
C HIS A 117 -20.40 -5.99 -6.67
N GLU A 118 -21.63 -5.53 -6.46
CA GLU A 118 -22.66 -5.46 -7.51
C GLU A 118 -22.25 -4.50 -8.63
N LYS A 119 -21.73 -3.34 -8.28
CA LYS A 119 -21.33 -2.32 -9.26
C LYS A 119 -20.01 -2.63 -9.95
N ASN A 120 -19.10 -3.36 -9.32
CA ASN A 120 -17.75 -3.60 -9.83
C ASN A 120 -17.37 -5.09 -9.84
N PRO A 121 -18.15 -5.97 -10.48
CA PRO A 121 -17.96 -7.43 -10.41
C PRO A 121 -16.64 -7.92 -11.03
N GLN A 122 -15.98 -7.12 -11.84
CA GLN A 122 -14.67 -7.45 -12.41
C GLN A 122 -13.56 -7.32 -11.37
N VAL A 123 -13.62 -6.29 -10.53
CA VAL A 123 -12.63 -6.02 -9.47
C VAL A 123 -12.99 -6.79 -8.20
N TYR A 124 -14.27 -6.88 -7.90
CA TYR A 124 -14.81 -7.58 -6.72
C TYR A 124 -15.72 -8.74 -7.17
N PRO A 125 -15.14 -9.86 -7.61
CA PRO A 125 -15.91 -10.98 -8.12
C PRO A 125 -16.65 -11.72 -7.00
N ALA A 126 -17.82 -12.28 -7.30
CA ALA A 126 -18.53 -13.15 -6.36
C ALA A 126 -17.89 -14.54 -6.22
N LYS A 127 -17.10 -14.95 -7.20
CA LYS A 127 -16.42 -16.26 -7.26
C LYS A 127 -15.02 -16.09 -7.80
N MET A 128 -14.13 -16.92 -7.32
CA MET A 128 -12.74 -17.00 -7.74
C MET A 128 -12.43 -18.41 -8.24
N LYS A 129 -11.78 -18.48 -9.39
CA LYS A 129 -11.24 -19.73 -9.95
C LYS A 129 -9.77 -19.91 -9.54
N LYS A 130 -9.32 -21.15 -9.51
CA LYS A 130 -7.94 -21.50 -9.23
C LYS A 130 -7.02 -21.12 -10.38
N LEU A 131 -5.84 -20.63 -10.02
CA LEU A 131 -4.74 -20.38 -10.95
C LEU A 131 -4.37 -21.70 -11.68
N PRO A 132 -4.21 -21.68 -13.02
CA PRO A 132 -3.74 -22.85 -13.77
C PRO A 132 -2.41 -23.40 -13.23
N PRO A 133 -2.10 -24.70 -13.46
CA PRO A 133 -0.81 -25.27 -13.07
C PRO A 133 0.36 -24.56 -13.74
N ALA A 134 1.57 -24.80 -13.25
CA ALA A 134 2.78 -24.34 -13.93
C ALA A 134 2.85 -24.98 -15.31
N PRO A 135 3.17 -24.21 -16.38
CA PRO A 135 3.31 -24.76 -17.70
C PRO A 135 4.59 -25.60 -17.85
N THR A 136 4.55 -26.56 -18.72
CA THR A 136 5.75 -27.27 -19.19
C THR A 136 6.56 -26.39 -20.14
N ALA A 137 7.83 -26.73 -20.34
CA ALA A 137 8.67 -26.04 -21.31
C ALA A 137 8.08 -26.08 -22.74
N GLU A 138 7.43 -27.21 -23.11
CA GLU A 138 6.77 -27.38 -24.42
C GLU A 138 5.54 -26.45 -24.60
N GLU A 139 4.80 -26.20 -23.53
CA GLU A 139 3.65 -25.28 -23.57
C GLU A 139 4.13 -23.84 -23.73
N VAL A 140 5.23 -23.48 -23.06
CA VAL A 140 5.83 -22.14 -23.14
C VAL A 140 6.44 -21.87 -24.51
N GLU A 141 7.04 -22.88 -25.20
CA GLU A 141 7.48 -22.74 -26.59
C GLU A 141 6.31 -22.32 -27.53
N LYS A 142 5.11 -22.81 -27.27
CA LYS A 142 3.92 -22.46 -28.05
C LYS A 142 3.30 -21.13 -27.65
N ASN A 143 3.34 -20.81 -26.37
CA ASN A 143 2.82 -19.55 -25.81
C ASN A 143 3.70 -19.04 -24.67
N PRO A 144 4.68 -18.18 -24.97
CA PRO A 144 5.63 -17.67 -23.96
C PRO A 144 5.00 -16.88 -22.81
N GLN A 145 3.80 -16.34 -22.98
CA GLN A 145 3.08 -15.60 -21.93
C GLN A 145 2.66 -16.51 -20.76
N LEU A 146 2.57 -17.82 -20.98
CA LEU A 146 2.31 -18.80 -19.92
C LEU A 146 3.38 -18.81 -18.83
N ALA A 147 4.57 -18.28 -19.12
CA ALA A 147 5.63 -18.10 -18.13
C ALA A 147 5.19 -17.27 -16.91
N ALA A 148 4.12 -16.48 -17.02
CA ALA A 148 3.46 -15.80 -15.90
C ALA A 148 3.07 -16.77 -14.78
N TYR A 149 2.58 -17.96 -15.14
CA TYR A 149 2.15 -18.97 -14.17
C TYR A 149 3.33 -19.61 -13.43
N THR A 150 4.48 -19.72 -14.08
CA THR A 150 5.73 -20.13 -13.43
C THR A 150 6.23 -19.04 -12.50
N TYR A 151 6.26 -17.78 -12.94
CA TYR A 151 6.63 -16.63 -12.12
C TYR A 151 5.77 -16.51 -10.86
N LEU A 152 4.46 -16.77 -10.95
CA LEU A 152 3.54 -16.71 -9.81
C LEU A 152 3.80 -17.80 -8.74
N ARG A 153 4.61 -18.81 -9.03
CA ARG A 153 4.89 -19.93 -8.11
C ARG A 153 6.24 -19.85 -7.39
N GLN A 154 6.98 -18.78 -7.61
CA GLN A 154 8.28 -18.61 -6.97
C GLN A 154 8.18 -18.31 -5.46
N GLU A 155 9.31 -18.21 -4.80
CA GLU A 155 9.45 -18.03 -3.34
C GLU A 155 8.71 -16.80 -2.78
N CYS A 156 8.34 -15.81 -3.60
CA CYS A 156 7.53 -14.68 -3.15
C CYS A 156 6.18 -15.10 -2.55
N GLN A 157 5.68 -16.28 -2.87
CA GLN A 157 4.48 -16.87 -2.28
C GLN A 157 4.57 -17.05 -0.77
N ARG A 158 5.75 -17.22 -0.23
CA ARG A 158 5.99 -17.45 1.20
C ARG A 158 5.56 -16.28 2.11
N CYS A 159 5.29 -15.11 1.56
CA CYS A 159 4.75 -13.98 2.32
C CYS A 159 3.23 -14.02 2.50
N HIS A 160 2.55 -15.01 1.92
CA HIS A 160 1.10 -15.14 2.01
C HIS A 160 0.69 -16.21 3.04
N THR A 161 -0.41 -15.97 3.74
CA THR A 161 -0.82 -16.78 4.90
C THR A 161 -1.21 -18.20 4.53
N GLY A 162 -1.65 -18.44 3.29
CA GLY A 162 -1.95 -19.76 2.76
C GLY A 162 -0.74 -20.58 2.36
N SER A 163 0.46 -20.03 2.42
CA SER A 163 1.68 -20.70 1.99
C SER A 163 2.22 -21.67 3.02
N LYS A 164 3.06 -22.60 2.57
CA LYS A 164 3.74 -23.54 3.44
C LYS A 164 4.57 -22.80 4.47
N GLY A 165 4.40 -23.17 5.71
CA GLY A 165 5.20 -22.70 6.82
C GLY A 165 6.64 -23.21 6.75
N ARG A 166 7.29 -23.16 7.85
CA ARG A 166 8.70 -23.39 8.11
C ARG A 166 9.34 -24.54 7.33
N GLN A 167 10.38 -24.20 6.60
CA GLN A 167 11.34 -25.15 6.06
C GLN A 167 12.59 -25.26 6.95
N LYS A 168 12.91 -24.19 7.66
CA LYS A 168 14.07 -24.05 8.54
C LYS A 168 13.68 -23.31 9.81
N ARG A 169 14.44 -23.51 10.90
CA ARG A 169 14.33 -22.67 12.09
C ARG A 169 14.46 -21.20 11.71
N GLY A 170 13.64 -20.35 12.31
CA GLY A 170 13.61 -18.93 12.03
C GLY A 170 12.86 -18.52 10.76
N ASP A 171 12.38 -19.47 9.98
CA ASP A 171 11.51 -19.18 8.86
C ASP A 171 10.05 -19.16 9.34
N TYR A 172 9.49 -17.97 9.46
CA TYR A 172 8.19 -17.72 10.09
C TYR A 172 7.17 -17.12 9.12
N ARG A 173 7.54 -16.97 7.85
CA ARG A 173 6.62 -16.47 6.82
C ARG A 173 5.67 -17.56 6.35
N GLY A 174 4.46 -17.16 6.00
CA GLY A 174 3.49 -18.04 5.35
C GLY A 174 2.85 -19.11 6.24
N ILE A 175 2.91 -18.98 7.56
CA ILE A 175 2.38 -19.99 8.51
C ILE A 175 1.00 -19.64 9.07
N GLY A 176 0.15 -19.01 8.28
CA GLY A 176 -1.21 -18.64 8.68
C GLY A 176 -1.25 -17.69 9.87
N CYS A 177 -2.11 -17.95 10.83
CA CYS A 177 -2.29 -17.10 12.02
C CYS A 177 -0.98 -16.90 12.79
N SER A 178 -0.13 -17.91 12.82
CA SER A 178 1.15 -17.86 13.55
C SER A 178 2.13 -16.83 12.98
N ALA A 179 2.01 -16.47 11.70
CA ALA A 179 2.88 -15.48 11.07
C ALA A 179 2.79 -14.11 11.77
N CYS A 180 1.60 -13.76 12.27
CA CYS A 180 1.36 -12.50 12.97
C CYS A 180 1.28 -12.67 14.49
N HIS A 181 0.60 -13.71 14.96
CA HIS A 181 0.27 -13.89 16.37
C HIS A 181 1.33 -14.65 17.20
N ILE A 182 2.34 -15.23 16.54
CA ILE A 182 3.51 -15.81 17.20
C ILE A 182 4.76 -15.16 16.62
N PRO A 183 5.03 -13.91 16.98
CA PRO A 183 6.08 -13.13 16.36
C PRO A 183 7.47 -13.69 16.71
N TYR A 184 8.32 -13.62 15.72
CA TYR A 184 9.75 -13.89 15.84
C TYR A 184 10.51 -12.57 15.68
N SER A 185 11.72 -12.51 16.19
CA SER A 185 12.63 -11.42 15.88
C SER A 185 13.02 -11.41 14.41
N ASN A 186 13.64 -10.33 13.97
CA ASN A 186 14.21 -10.26 12.62
C ASN A 186 15.22 -11.39 12.33
N ASN A 187 15.83 -11.95 13.36
CA ASN A 187 16.75 -13.09 13.27
C ASN A 187 16.01 -14.44 13.40
N GLY A 188 14.71 -14.45 13.66
CA GLY A 188 13.91 -15.66 13.80
C GLY A 188 14.11 -16.41 15.10
N TYR A 189 14.76 -15.84 16.11
CA TYR A 189 15.00 -16.46 17.39
C TYR A 189 13.99 -16.03 18.46
N TYR A 190 13.86 -16.86 19.49
CA TYR A 190 12.99 -16.57 20.61
C TYR A 190 13.40 -15.32 21.37
N GLU A 191 12.50 -14.35 21.48
CA GLU A 191 12.67 -13.11 22.24
C GLU A 191 11.78 -13.03 23.49
N GLY A 192 10.98 -14.07 23.76
CA GLY A 192 10.11 -14.13 24.92
C GLY A 192 10.87 -14.24 26.24
N GLY A 193 10.13 -14.10 27.35
CA GLY A 193 10.68 -14.12 28.72
C GLY A 193 10.80 -15.52 29.35
N ASP A 194 10.40 -16.59 28.68
CA ASP A 194 10.51 -17.94 29.23
C ASP A 194 11.96 -18.40 29.27
N THR A 195 12.45 -18.66 30.47
CA THR A 195 13.83 -19.10 30.72
C THR A 195 14.10 -20.54 30.32
N ALA A 196 13.06 -21.34 30.16
CA ALA A 196 13.17 -22.73 29.69
C ALA A 196 13.43 -22.81 28.19
N ILE A 197 13.13 -21.76 27.44
CA ILE A 197 13.33 -21.73 25.99
C ILE A 197 14.68 -21.09 25.66
N ASN A 198 15.49 -21.84 24.92
CA ASN A 198 16.79 -21.34 24.48
C ASN A 198 16.61 -20.10 23.59
N LYS A 199 17.39 -19.05 23.83
CA LYS A 199 17.37 -17.82 23.02
C LYS A 199 17.71 -18.02 21.55
N LYS A 200 18.32 -19.14 21.20
CA LYS A 200 18.56 -19.58 19.83
C LYS A 200 17.41 -20.38 19.22
N GLU A 201 16.36 -20.65 20.01
CA GLU A 201 15.16 -21.30 19.52
C GLU A 201 14.28 -20.29 18.80
N ALA A 202 13.56 -20.74 17.78
CA ALA A 202 12.60 -19.89 17.10
C ALA A 202 11.49 -19.43 18.06
N GLY A 203 11.05 -18.17 17.94
CA GLY A 203 10.11 -17.54 18.86
C GLY A 203 8.75 -18.22 18.88
N HIS A 204 8.15 -18.31 20.06
CA HIS A 204 6.87 -18.99 20.32
C HIS A 204 5.92 -18.18 21.21
N LEU A 205 6.14 -16.87 21.32
CA LEU A 205 5.28 -16.02 22.13
C LEU A 205 3.99 -15.70 21.35
N LEU A 206 2.84 -16.10 21.89
CA LEU A 206 1.55 -15.71 21.34
C LEU A 206 1.21 -14.28 21.77
N VAL A 207 0.81 -13.45 20.83
CA VAL A 207 0.37 -12.09 21.06
C VAL A 207 -1.07 -11.87 20.59
N HIS A 208 -1.79 -11.02 21.30
CA HIS A 208 -3.13 -10.57 20.95
C HIS A 208 -3.16 -9.06 20.87
N SER A 209 -3.88 -8.53 19.89
CA SER A 209 -4.16 -7.11 19.79
C SER A 209 -5.51 -6.81 20.44
N ILE A 210 -5.52 -6.60 21.75
CA ILE A 210 -6.73 -6.29 22.52
C ILE A 210 -6.79 -4.78 22.74
N GLN A 211 -7.44 -4.07 21.85
CA GLN A 211 -7.54 -2.62 21.88
C GLN A 211 -8.90 -2.09 22.36
N ALA A 212 -9.95 -2.90 22.24
CA ALA A 212 -11.31 -2.51 22.64
C ALA A 212 -11.44 -2.20 24.15
N GLY A 213 -10.60 -2.84 24.97
CA GLY A 213 -10.43 -2.51 26.36
C GLY A 213 -9.16 -1.68 26.54
N ARG A 214 -9.09 -1.00 27.65
CA ARG A 214 -7.97 -0.13 28.02
C ARG A 214 -6.61 -0.84 28.15
N GLU A 215 -6.62 -2.16 28.17
CA GLU A 215 -5.42 -2.92 28.41
C GLU A 215 -4.94 -3.61 27.10
N ALA A 216 -4.18 -2.87 26.32
CA ALA A 216 -3.42 -3.45 25.23
C ALA A 216 -2.33 -4.41 25.72
N LYS A 217 -2.01 -4.36 26.99
CA LYS A 217 -1.14 -5.31 27.69
C LYS A 217 -1.93 -6.07 28.73
N VAL A 218 -2.03 -7.37 28.56
CA VAL A 218 -2.72 -8.28 29.49
C VAL A 218 -1.70 -9.25 30.05
N THR A 219 -1.57 -9.30 31.37
CA THR A 219 -0.70 -10.27 32.04
C THR A 219 -1.51 -11.48 32.45
N VAL A 220 -1.12 -12.67 31.99
CA VAL A 220 -1.71 -13.94 32.38
C VAL A 220 -0.59 -14.83 32.92
N GLY A 221 -0.67 -15.15 34.18
CA GLY A 221 0.45 -15.77 34.89
C GLY A 221 1.66 -14.84 34.89
N ASN A 222 2.80 -15.31 34.39
CA ASN A 222 4.04 -14.53 34.28
C ASN A 222 4.28 -13.93 32.89
N THR A 223 3.31 -14.06 31.97
CA THR A 223 3.46 -13.60 30.59
C THR A 223 2.60 -12.38 30.32
N THR A 224 3.22 -11.31 29.84
CA THR A 224 2.52 -10.11 29.39
C THR A 224 2.30 -10.19 27.89
N TRP A 225 1.05 -10.10 27.49
CA TRP A 225 0.61 -10.08 26.09
C TRP A 225 0.45 -8.64 25.63
N SER A 226 0.96 -8.33 24.46
CA SER A 226 0.85 -7.00 23.85
C SER A 226 0.38 -7.10 22.40
N GLY A 227 0.18 -5.96 21.74
CA GLY A 227 -0.12 -5.92 20.32
C GLY A 227 1.00 -6.51 19.45
N VAL A 228 0.65 -6.82 18.21
CA VAL A 228 1.61 -7.34 17.21
C VAL A 228 2.63 -6.26 16.87
N PRO A 229 3.94 -6.51 17.00
CA PRO A 229 4.98 -5.53 16.66
C PRO A 229 5.02 -5.19 15.17
N VAL A 230 5.44 -3.98 14.84
CA VAL A 230 5.62 -3.53 13.43
C VAL A 230 6.55 -4.46 12.67
N GLU A 231 7.59 -4.96 13.32
CA GLU A 231 8.58 -5.88 12.75
C GLU A 231 7.95 -7.15 12.21
N THR A 232 6.88 -7.63 12.85
CA THR A 232 6.13 -8.79 12.37
C THR A 232 5.49 -8.52 11.01
N CYS A 233 4.86 -7.36 10.85
CA CYS A 233 4.27 -6.96 9.57
C CYS A 233 5.33 -6.78 8.49
N THR A 234 6.45 -6.14 8.84
CA THR A 234 7.54 -5.85 7.88
C THR A 234 8.33 -7.07 7.46
N THR A 235 8.15 -8.23 8.07
CA THR A 235 8.71 -9.49 7.55
C THR A 235 8.21 -9.83 6.15
N CYS A 236 6.99 -9.39 5.81
CA CYS A 236 6.38 -9.54 4.50
C CYS A 236 6.28 -8.21 3.75
N HIS A 237 5.93 -7.12 4.45
CA HIS A 237 5.77 -5.78 3.87
C HIS A 237 7.11 -5.00 3.79
N ASN A 238 8.13 -5.61 3.18
CA ASN A 238 9.50 -5.09 3.13
C ASN A 238 10.09 -4.95 1.71
N ARG A 239 9.27 -4.96 0.67
CA ARG A 239 9.75 -4.92 -0.72
C ARG A 239 9.06 -3.84 -1.54
N GLY A 240 9.83 -3.08 -2.33
CA GLY A 240 9.35 -2.18 -3.35
C GLY A 240 8.22 -1.29 -2.87
N LYS A 241 7.10 -1.28 -3.59
CA LYS A 241 5.90 -0.56 -3.18
C LYS A 241 5.13 -1.14 -1.99
N ARG A 242 5.66 -2.19 -1.38
CA ARG A 242 5.16 -2.71 -0.11
C ARG A 242 5.68 -1.83 1.02
N ILE A 243 4.89 -0.89 1.34
CA ILE A 243 5.18 0.29 2.14
C ILE A 243 5.34 0.07 3.65
N GLY A 244 5.34 -1.18 4.11
CA GLY A 244 5.48 -1.46 5.55
C GLY A 244 6.75 -0.90 6.18
N VAL A 245 7.90 -1.12 5.55
CA VAL A 245 9.19 -0.62 6.08
C VAL A 245 9.34 0.89 5.99
N SER A 246 8.65 1.56 5.07
CA SER A 246 8.69 3.03 4.96
C SER A 246 8.06 3.71 6.16
N TYR A 247 7.10 3.05 6.82
CA TYR A 247 6.54 3.49 8.09
C TYR A 247 7.61 3.69 9.17
N GLN A 248 8.64 2.83 9.18
CA GLN A 248 9.81 2.94 10.06
C GLN A 248 10.95 3.80 9.46
N GLY A 249 10.70 4.52 8.39
CA GLY A 249 11.71 5.32 7.71
C GLY A 249 12.71 4.51 6.88
N LEU A 250 12.44 3.25 6.60
CA LEU A 250 13.37 2.37 5.89
C LEU A 250 12.99 2.30 4.40
N MET A 251 13.98 2.51 3.55
CA MET A 251 13.87 2.30 2.11
C MET A 251 14.88 1.28 1.64
N GLU A 252 14.42 0.21 0.98
CA GLU A 252 15.29 -0.82 0.40
C GLU A 252 16.27 -0.20 -0.60
N THR A 253 17.52 -0.65 -0.56
CA THR A 253 18.58 -0.20 -1.47
C THR A 253 19.47 -1.36 -1.87
N ALA A 254 20.09 -1.27 -3.05
CA ALA A 254 21.12 -2.19 -3.49
C ALA A 254 22.51 -1.88 -2.90
N TYR A 255 22.66 -0.79 -2.20
CA TYR A 255 23.94 -0.32 -1.67
C TYR A 255 24.23 -0.81 -0.26
N GLU A 256 25.47 -1.11 0.01
CA GLU A 256 26.03 -1.46 1.33
C GLU A 256 26.93 -0.31 1.83
N PRO A 257 27.07 -0.14 3.16
CA PRO A 257 26.29 -0.75 4.22
C PRO A 257 24.94 -0.06 4.44
N THR A 258 24.06 -0.72 5.22
CA THR A 258 22.89 -0.05 5.79
C THR A 258 23.29 0.77 6.99
N TYR A 259 22.67 1.92 7.17
CA TYR A 259 22.91 2.79 8.30
C TYR A 259 21.62 3.12 9.03
N ASP A 260 21.68 3.19 10.36
CA ASP A 260 20.59 3.71 11.16
C ASP A 260 20.47 5.25 11.00
N ARG A 261 19.45 5.83 11.64
CA ARG A 261 19.23 7.29 11.64
C ARG A 261 20.38 8.13 12.22
N HIS A 262 21.31 7.50 12.93
CA HIS A 262 22.51 8.14 13.50
C HIS A 262 23.76 7.90 12.64
N GLY A 263 23.60 7.29 11.46
CA GLY A 263 24.72 6.99 10.57
C GLY A 263 25.56 5.79 10.99
N LYS A 264 25.11 4.99 11.97
CA LYS A 264 25.78 3.78 12.40
C LYS A 264 25.42 2.63 11.47
N GLY A 265 26.42 1.91 10.98
CA GLY A 265 26.23 0.72 10.14
C GLY A 265 25.40 -0.35 10.86
N GLN A 266 24.41 -0.88 10.16
CA GLN A 266 23.49 -1.89 10.65
C GLN A 266 23.63 -3.19 9.87
N PRO A 267 23.33 -4.35 10.47
CA PRO A 267 23.24 -5.60 9.74
C PRO A 267 22.09 -5.58 8.74
N LYS A 268 22.11 -6.52 7.80
CA LYS A 268 20.97 -6.72 6.89
C LYS A 268 19.70 -7.00 7.68
N LEU A 269 18.63 -6.30 7.33
CA LEU A 269 17.29 -6.56 7.83
C LEU A 269 16.50 -7.31 6.74
N HIS A 270 15.83 -8.39 7.08
CA HIS A 270 15.13 -9.25 6.11
C HIS A 270 16.01 -9.65 4.91
N THR A 271 17.30 -9.91 5.16
CA THR A 271 18.34 -10.23 4.15
C THR A 271 18.67 -9.11 3.16
N LYS A 272 18.23 -7.88 3.42
CA LYS A 272 18.37 -6.73 2.52
C LYS A 272 19.07 -5.55 3.19
N HIS A 273 19.47 -4.60 2.38
CA HIS A 273 20.03 -3.33 2.81
C HIS A 273 18.97 -2.24 2.74
N TYR A 274 19.05 -1.31 3.68
CA TYR A 274 18.13 -0.17 3.76
C TYR A 274 18.88 1.12 3.99
N LEU A 275 18.37 2.19 3.41
CA LEU A 275 18.65 3.55 3.83
C LEU A 275 17.66 3.94 4.91
N HIS A 276 18.14 4.56 5.98
CA HIS A 276 17.26 5.10 7.00
C HIS A 276 16.93 6.55 6.64
N LEU A 277 15.65 6.80 6.42
CA LEU A 277 15.08 8.09 6.09
C LEU A 277 14.20 8.58 7.25
N GLN A 278 13.36 9.53 6.96
CA GLN A 278 12.43 10.05 7.95
C GLN A 278 11.25 9.10 8.15
N GLU A 279 11.02 8.70 9.39
CA GLU A 279 9.90 7.83 9.80
C GLU A 279 8.55 8.56 9.65
N ASP A 280 7.47 7.78 9.49
CA ASP A 280 6.11 8.29 9.59
C ASP A 280 5.85 8.91 10.97
N ILE A 281 5.11 10.00 11.04
CA ILE A 281 4.81 10.69 12.31
C ILE A 281 4.06 9.77 13.28
N HIS A 282 3.20 8.89 12.79
CA HIS A 282 2.45 7.96 13.63
C HIS A 282 3.37 6.90 14.23
N ALA A 283 4.39 6.43 13.50
CA ALA A 283 5.43 5.56 14.03
C ALA A 283 6.21 6.23 15.16
N THR A 284 6.61 7.50 14.98
CA THR A 284 7.32 8.26 16.02
C THR A 284 6.48 8.50 17.27
N LYS A 285 5.15 8.45 17.16
CA LYS A 285 4.20 8.52 18.30
C LYS A 285 3.95 7.16 18.96
N GLY A 286 4.47 6.09 18.39
CA GLY A 286 4.38 4.73 18.92
C GLY A 286 3.12 3.97 18.47
N MET A 287 2.47 4.41 17.41
CA MET A 287 1.39 3.64 16.78
C MET A 287 1.96 2.43 16.07
N LEU A 288 1.26 1.32 16.16
CA LEU A 288 1.54 0.07 15.46
C LEU A 288 0.62 -0.06 14.24
N CYS A 289 0.89 -1.01 13.37
CA CYS A 289 0.09 -1.18 12.15
C CYS A 289 -1.39 -1.40 12.46
N GLN A 290 -1.71 -2.22 13.46
CA GLN A 290 -3.09 -2.52 13.86
C GLN A 290 -3.80 -1.37 14.60
N ASP A 291 -3.13 -0.27 14.89
CA ASP A 291 -3.79 0.92 15.41
C ASP A 291 -4.59 1.65 14.32
N CYS A 292 -4.27 1.39 13.06
CA CYS A 292 -4.97 1.88 11.88
C CYS A 292 -5.67 0.77 11.11
N HIS A 293 -4.99 -0.36 10.88
CA HIS A 293 -5.54 -1.49 10.16
C HIS A 293 -6.45 -2.33 11.04
N THR A 294 -7.74 -2.36 10.70
CA THR A 294 -8.77 -3.03 11.49
C THR A 294 -8.68 -4.55 11.40
N SER A 295 -9.40 -5.24 12.28
CA SER A 295 -9.51 -6.71 12.23
C SER A 295 -10.07 -7.20 10.89
N ASN A 296 -11.08 -6.51 10.34
CA ASN A 296 -11.69 -6.87 9.05
C ASN A 296 -10.72 -6.68 7.89
N ASP A 297 -9.91 -5.61 7.93
CA ASP A 297 -8.84 -5.37 6.97
C ASP A 297 -7.79 -6.51 6.99
N LEU A 298 -7.35 -6.91 8.18
CA LEU A 298 -6.29 -7.90 8.35
C LEU A 298 -6.74 -9.35 8.14
N HIS A 299 -7.95 -9.70 8.58
CA HIS A 299 -8.46 -11.08 8.49
C HIS A 299 -9.45 -11.29 7.35
N GLY A 300 -9.90 -10.21 6.69
CA GLY A 300 -11.03 -10.27 5.78
C GLY A 300 -12.36 -10.12 6.50
N ASP A 301 -13.39 -9.88 5.74
CA ASP A 301 -14.77 -9.65 6.17
C ASP A 301 -15.75 -10.74 5.64
N GLY A 302 -15.22 -11.70 4.92
CA GLY A 302 -15.97 -12.75 4.24
C GLY A 302 -16.25 -12.45 2.77
N PHE A 303 -16.13 -11.24 2.30
CA PHE A 303 -16.20 -10.91 0.88
C PHE A 303 -14.85 -11.14 0.18
N LEU A 304 -14.90 -11.51 -1.10
CA LEU A 304 -13.71 -11.56 -1.94
C LEU A 304 -13.23 -10.13 -2.24
N ALA A 305 -11.99 -9.86 -1.91
CA ALA A 305 -11.36 -8.57 -2.13
C ALA A 305 -10.41 -8.65 -3.33
N GLY A 306 -10.78 -8.08 -4.47
CA GLY A 306 -9.92 -8.05 -5.67
C GLY A 306 -8.80 -7.02 -5.59
N SER A 307 -8.96 -5.99 -4.77
CA SER A 307 -7.98 -4.92 -4.56
C SER A 307 -7.96 -4.47 -3.11
N THR A 308 -6.94 -3.69 -2.74
CA THR A 308 -6.78 -3.16 -1.39
C THR A 308 -7.82 -2.11 -1.00
N LEU A 309 -8.54 -1.52 -1.95
CA LEU A 309 -9.62 -0.58 -1.65
C LEU A 309 -10.79 -1.22 -0.88
N ALA A 310 -11.04 -2.53 -1.06
CA ALA A 310 -12.12 -3.19 -0.36
C ALA A 310 -11.81 -3.39 1.14
N PRO A 311 -10.69 -4.02 1.55
CA PRO A 311 -10.44 -4.30 2.95
C PRO A 311 -9.99 -3.08 3.76
N VAL A 312 -9.26 -2.12 3.16
CA VAL A 312 -8.71 -0.98 3.89
C VAL A 312 -9.76 0.11 4.03
N GLU A 313 -10.24 0.34 5.26
CA GLU A 313 -11.28 1.33 5.56
C GLU A 313 -10.73 2.66 6.08
N ILE A 314 -9.53 2.64 6.65
CA ILE A 314 -9.00 3.80 7.40
C ILE A 314 -8.77 5.00 6.49
N GLU A 315 -9.32 6.14 6.93
CA GLU A 315 -9.11 7.45 6.34
C GLU A 315 -8.50 8.41 7.36
N CYS A 316 -7.63 9.32 6.89
CA CYS A 316 -7.03 10.32 7.77
C CYS A 316 -8.08 11.14 8.52
N GLN A 317 -9.15 11.49 7.85
CA GLN A 317 -10.26 12.26 8.40
C GLN A 317 -11.08 11.52 9.46
N ASP A 318 -10.96 10.19 9.55
CA ASP A 318 -11.66 9.40 10.57
C ASP A 318 -11.17 9.74 11.99
N CYS A 319 -9.91 10.19 12.13
CA CYS A 319 -9.37 10.68 13.38
C CYS A 319 -9.19 12.20 13.39
N HIS A 320 -8.78 12.79 12.26
CA HIS A 320 -8.42 14.21 12.17
C HIS A 320 -9.60 15.12 11.79
N GLY A 321 -10.67 14.57 11.22
CA GLY A 321 -11.78 15.37 10.69
C GLY A 321 -11.34 16.27 9.54
N THR A 322 -12.07 17.36 9.36
CA THR A 322 -11.73 18.46 8.46
C THR A 322 -11.72 19.78 9.24
N THR A 323 -11.32 20.88 8.63
CA THR A 323 -11.38 22.21 9.26
C THR A 323 -12.82 22.63 9.63
N LYS A 324 -13.82 22.05 8.93
CA LYS A 324 -15.25 22.37 9.10
C LYS A 324 -16.03 21.34 9.92
N LYS A 325 -15.57 20.07 9.96
CA LYS A 325 -16.28 18.96 10.60
C LYS A 325 -15.36 18.16 11.51
N PHE A 326 -15.84 17.81 12.69
CA PHE A 326 -15.25 16.77 13.51
C PHE A 326 -15.39 15.39 12.84
N PRO A 327 -14.59 14.38 13.21
CA PRO A 327 -14.73 13.03 12.67
C PRO A 327 -16.15 12.48 12.74
N TRP A 328 -16.82 12.65 13.86
CA TRP A 328 -18.19 12.19 14.09
C TRP A 328 -19.27 13.03 13.38
N GLU A 329 -18.93 14.14 12.80
CA GLU A 329 -19.82 14.98 11.96
C GLU A 329 -19.67 14.70 10.47
N LEU A 330 -18.66 13.89 10.08
CA LEU A 330 -18.48 13.48 8.70
C LEU A 330 -19.67 12.64 8.24
N PRO A 331 -20.01 12.66 6.95
CA PRO A 331 -21.10 11.84 6.44
C PRO A 331 -20.73 10.36 6.45
N LEU A 332 -21.72 9.49 6.57
CA LEU A 332 -21.56 8.09 6.25
C LEU A 332 -21.48 7.93 4.73
N GLY A 333 -20.61 7.04 4.24
CA GLY A 333 -20.31 6.86 2.81
C GLY A 333 -19.20 7.77 2.30
N TYR A 334 -18.52 7.35 1.25
CA TYR A 334 -17.42 8.11 0.62
C TYR A 334 -17.89 9.03 -0.49
N GLY A 335 -18.83 8.55 -1.29
CA GLY A 335 -19.37 9.29 -2.40
C GLY A 335 -18.67 9.08 -3.74
N ASP A 336 -17.47 8.61 -3.76
CA ASP A 336 -16.62 8.57 -4.96
C ASP A 336 -15.90 7.23 -5.21
N GLU A 337 -15.85 6.34 -4.25
CA GLU A 337 -15.22 5.03 -4.41
C GLU A 337 -15.94 4.21 -5.47
N PHE A 338 -15.36 4.11 -6.64
CA PHE A 338 -15.98 3.51 -7.83
C PHE A 338 -17.39 4.03 -8.16
N ASP A 339 -17.72 5.24 -7.70
CA ASP A 339 -19.09 5.79 -7.80
C ASP A 339 -20.15 4.86 -7.18
N THR A 340 -19.78 4.16 -6.13
CA THR A 340 -20.56 3.06 -5.57
C THR A 340 -21.69 3.55 -4.68
N LEU A 341 -21.34 4.32 -3.64
CA LEU A 341 -22.32 4.88 -2.70
C LEU A 341 -22.03 6.36 -2.47
N PRO A 342 -22.94 7.26 -2.83
CA PRO A 342 -22.77 8.65 -2.53
C PRO A 342 -22.77 8.88 -1.01
N ALA A 343 -21.97 9.84 -0.56
CA ALA A 343 -22.01 10.28 0.82
C ALA A 343 -23.41 10.72 1.21
N THR A 344 -23.89 10.25 2.34
CA THR A 344 -25.20 10.61 2.87
C THR A 344 -25.16 11.95 3.59
N GLY A 345 -26.31 12.59 3.80
CA GLY A 345 -26.42 13.75 4.67
C GLY A 345 -26.35 13.41 6.17
N THR A 346 -26.36 12.12 6.53
CA THR A 346 -26.38 11.65 7.91
C THR A 346 -24.97 11.65 8.49
N PRO A 347 -24.73 12.30 9.63
CA PRO A 347 -23.45 12.21 10.32
C PRO A 347 -23.16 10.78 10.78
N ARG A 348 -21.89 10.37 10.76
CA ARG A 348 -21.43 9.07 11.27
C ARG A 348 -21.78 8.89 12.75
N GLY A 349 -21.63 9.95 13.54
CA GLY A 349 -21.81 9.89 14.97
C GLY A 349 -20.74 9.05 15.68
N VAL A 350 -21.11 8.50 16.80
CA VAL A 350 -20.32 7.57 17.60
C VAL A 350 -21.17 6.39 18.02
N THR A 351 -20.56 5.25 18.23
CA THR A 351 -21.23 4.09 18.80
C THR A 351 -20.93 3.92 20.28
N GLY A 352 -21.77 3.21 21.02
CA GLY A 352 -21.52 2.83 22.39
C GLY A 352 -20.41 1.79 22.54
N HIS A 353 -20.35 1.14 23.66
CA HIS A 353 -19.32 0.13 23.94
C HIS A 353 -19.38 -1.05 22.98
N TYR A 354 -18.22 -1.55 22.59
CA TYR A 354 -18.05 -2.85 21.95
C TYR A 354 -18.20 -3.99 22.97
N ALA A 355 -19.38 -4.07 23.58
CA ALA A 355 -19.63 -4.93 24.73
C ALA A 355 -19.28 -6.40 24.47
N LYS A 356 -19.48 -6.88 23.22
CA LYS A 356 -19.21 -8.28 22.89
C LYS A 356 -17.74 -8.69 22.96
N TYR A 357 -16.81 -7.73 22.86
CA TYR A 357 -15.37 -7.98 22.91
C TYR A 357 -14.75 -7.70 24.27
N LEU A 358 -15.55 -7.25 25.23
CA LEU A 358 -15.08 -6.82 26.53
C LEU A 358 -15.18 -7.94 27.54
N LYS A 359 -14.08 -8.24 28.23
CA LYS A 359 -14.12 -9.14 29.39
C LYS A 359 -14.86 -8.45 30.53
N LYS A 360 -15.68 -9.22 31.24
CA LYS A 360 -16.33 -8.76 32.47
C LYS A 360 -15.26 -8.30 33.47
N GLY A 361 -15.37 -7.07 33.94
CA GLY A 361 -14.43 -6.46 34.90
C GLY A 361 -13.29 -5.62 34.30
N MET A 362 -13.22 -5.45 32.98
CA MET A 362 -12.31 -4.48 32.40
C MET A 362 -12.74 -3.05 32.74
N VAL A 363 -11.79 -2.23 33.16
CA VAL A 363 -12.04 -0.82 33.52
C VAL A 363 -11.79 0.05 32.29
N TYR A 364 -12.78 0.85 31.95
CA TYR A 364 -12.70 1.80 30.83
C TYR A 364 -12.56 3.22 31.39
N LYS A 365 -11.75 4.03 30.71
CA LYS A 365 -11.84 5.47 30.93
C LYS A 365 -13.15 5.99 30.35
N PRO A 366 -13.80 6.97 31.00
CA PRO A 366 -14.99 7.60 30.44
C PRO A 366 -14.69 8.19 29.06
N HIS A 367 -15.54 7.90 28.10
CA HIS A 367 -15.52 8.46 26.76
C HIS A 367 -16.95 8.59 26.22
N ASP A 368 -17.13 9.36 25.15
CA ASP A 368 -18.45 9.65 24.59
C ASP A 368 -18.92 8.56 23.60
N GLY A 369 -18.01 7.68 23.17
CA GLY A 369 -18.28 6.58 22.23
C GLY A 369 -17.15 6.35 21.24
N TYR A 370 -17.19 5.22 20.55
CA TYR A 370 -16.19 4.87 19.51
C TYR A 370 -16.50 5.59 18.22
N LEU A 371 -15.46 6.02 17.49
CA LEU A 371 -15.61 6.62 16.17
C LEU A 371 -16.01 5.55 15.14
N ILE A 372 -16.70 6.00 14.11
CA ILE A 372 -17.23 5.16 13.04
C ILE A 372 -16.55 5.51 11.73
N THR A 373 -16.15 4.48 10.94
CA THR A 373 -15.58 4.62 9.60
C THR A 373 -16.60 5.15 8.61
N ALA A 374 -16.15 5.58 7.44
CA ALA A 374 -17.08 5.99 6.37
C ALA A 374 -18.01 4.86 5.92
N ARG A 375 -17.58 3.60 6.05
CA ARG A 375 -18.40 2.42 5.70
C ARG A 375 -19.33 1.97 6.83
N GLY A 376 -19.20 2.54 8.02
CA GLY A 376 -20.11 2.30 9.14
C GLY A 376 -19.60 1.32 10.19
N ASN A 377 -18.40 0.77 10.08
CA ASN A 377 -17.78 0.02 11.15
C ASN A 377 -17.27 0.95 12.26
N ALA A 378 -17.20 0.43 13.47
CA ALA A 378 -16.61 1.21 14.55
C ALA A 378 -15.16 0.79 14.78
N TYR A 379 -14.31 1.78 15.07
CA TYR A 379 -12.96 1.53 15.56
C TYR A 379 -13.02 1.02 17.00
N THR A 380 -12.31 -0.06 17.27
CA THR A 380 -12.28 -0.66 18.62
C THR A 380 -11.35 0.04 19.58
N ASN A 381 -10.53 0.97 19.10
CA ASN A 381 -9.47 1.65 19.84
C ASN A 381 -9.50 3.18 19.72
N VAL A 382 -10.42 3.75 18.96
CA VAL A 382 -10.50 5.20 18.72
C VAL A 382 -11.81 5.73 19.28
N VAL A 383 -11.74 6.63 20.26
CA VAL A 383 -12.91 7.10 20.98
C VAL A 383 -12.98 8.62 20.99
N LYS A 384 -14.21 9.14 21.01
CA LYS A 384 -14.49 10.56 21.24
C LYS A 384 -14.37 10.88 22.72
N THR A 385 -13.70 11.98 23.04
CA THR A 385 -13.60 12.53 24.39
C THR A 385 -13.77 14.05 24.32
N GLY A 386 -15.00 14.52 24.55
CA GLY A 386 -15.36 15.91 24.28
C GLY A 386 -15.09 16.31 22.83
N ASP A 387 -14.32 17.37 22.61
CA ASP A 387 -13.91 17.85 21.28
C ASP A 387 -12.56 17.27 20.81
N SER A 388 -12.12 16.16 21.41
CA SER A 388 -10.86 15.51 21.09
C SER A 388 -11.06 14.05 20.74
N VAL A 389 -10.07 13.46 20.10
CA VAL A 389 -10.00 12.04 19.80
C VAL A 389 -8.92 11.41 20.67
N LEU A 390 -9.27 10.31 21.33
CA LEU A 390 -8.35 9.50 22.11
C LEU A 390 -8.15 8.15 21.42
N VAL A 391 -6.90 7.81 21.15
CA VAL A 391 -6.52 6.54 20.52
C VAL A 391 -5.84 5.67 21.55
N HIS A 392 -6.38 4.49 21.79
CA HIS A 392 -5.78 3.45 22.61
C HIS A 392 -4.86 2.62 21.77
N LEU A 393 -3.55 2.80 21.93
CA LEU A 393 -2.56 2.09 21.13
C LEU A 393 -2.39 0.64 21.58
N ALA A 394 -2.14 -0.25 20.65
CA ALA A 394 -1.76 -1.63 20.91
C ALA A 394 -0.45 -1.76 21.70
N SER A 395 0.38 -0.75 21.69
CA SER A 395 1.58 -0.65 22.54
C SER A 395 1.26 -0.38 24.03
N GLY A 396 0.01 -0.14 24.40
CA GLY A 396 -0.44 0.17 25.75
C GLY A 396 -0.35 1.64 26.13
N LYS A 397 -0.06 2.52 25.17
CA LYS A 397 -0.09 3.98 25.34
C LYS A 397 -1.44 4.54 24.90
N ASP A 398 -1.76 5.72 25.40
CA ASP A 398 -2.88 6.53 24.93
C ASP A 398 -2.33 7.74 24.17
N LEU A 399 -2.91 8.05 23.02
CA LEU A 399 -2.67 9.28 22.30
C LEU A 399 -3.95 10.11 22.25
N THR A 400 -3.84 11.38 22.62
CA THR A 400 -4.92 12.35 22.43
C THR A 400 -4.56 13.30 21.31
N LEU A 401 -5.46 13.46 20.35
CA LEU A 401 -5.30 14.42 19.26
C LEU A 401 -6.45 15.42 19.23
N ALA A 402 -6.16 16.63 18.81
CA ALA A 402 -7.14 17.65 18.53
C ALA A 402 -7.50 17.59 17.05
N PRO A 403 -8.77 17.33 16.70
CA PRO A 403 -9.22 17.36 15.30
C PRO A 403 -9.02 18.73 14.65
N LEU A 404 -8.93 18.75 13.30
CA LEU A 404 -8.68 19.99 12.54
C LEU A 404 -9.71 21.08 12.84
N LYS A 405 -10.99 20.75 12.98
CA LYS A 405 -12.04 21.71 13.36
C LYS A 405 -11.74 22.41 14.71
N LYS A 406 -11.24 21.66 15.69
CA LYS A 406 -10.83 22.22 16.98
C LYS A 406 -9.62 23.15 16.80
N LEU A 407 -8.61 22.74 16.05
CA LEU A 407 -7.43 23.56 15.76
C LEU A 407 -7.80 24.84 15.00
N THR A 408 -8.75 24.77 14.07
CA THR A 408 -9.28 25.93 13.35
C THR A 408 -9.98 26.89 14.29
N ARG A 409 -10.88 26.40 15.14
CA ARG A 409 -11.60 27.24 16.12
C ARG A 409 -10.67 27.92 17.13
N GLU A 410 -9.59 27.25 17.50
CA GLU A 410 -8.58 27.74 18.43
C GLU A 410 -7.48 28.59 17.74
N ASN A 411 -7.61 28.84 16.42
CA ASN A 411 -6.63 29.56 15.60
C ASN A 411 -5.19 28.99 15.73
N LYS A 412 -5.08 27.66 15.80
CA LYS A 412 -3.82 26.92 15.93
C LYS A 412 -3.25 26.39 14.62
N LEU A 413 -3.95 26.58 13.50
CA LEU A 413 -3.42 26.27 12.18
C LEU A 413 -2.39 27.32 11.76
N SER A 414 -1.31 26.87 11.13
CA SER A 414 -0.38 27.79 10.46
C SER A 414 -1.11 28.54 9.33
N GLU A 415 -0.58 29.65 8.88
CA GLU A 415 -1.18 30.42 7.77
C GLU A 415 -1.31 29.57 6.51
N ASN A 416 -0.27 28.81 6.16
CA ASN A 416 -0.33 27.89 5.01
C ASN A 416 -1.39 26.81 5.16
N ALA A 417 -1.49 26.20 6.34
CA ALA A 417 -2.51 25.18 6.62
C ALA A 417 -3.91 25.78 6.51
N ARG A 418 -4.12 27.00 7.02
CA ARG A 418 -5.38 27.71 6.90
C ARG A 418 -5.73 27.98 5.43
N VAL A 419 -4.79 28.48 4.64
CA VAL A 419 -5.01 28.68 3.19
C VAL A 419 -5.32 27.37 2.52
N ALA A 420 -4.49 26.34 2.69
CA ALA A 420 -4.60 25.10 1.96
C ALA A 420 -5.80 24.24 2.37
N MET A 421 -6.18 24.22 3.65
CA MET A 421 -7.21 23.30 4.17
C MET A 421 -8.53 23.98 4.54
N ASP A 422 -8.56 25.32 4.74
CA ASP A 422 -9.79 26.01 5.17
C ASP A 422 -10.31 26.99 4.12
N GLN A 423 -9.41 27.70 3.42
CA GLN A 423 -9.81 28.69 2.42
C GLN A 423 -9.97 28.11 1.01
N ILE A 424 -9.29 27.00 0.71
CA ILE A 424 -9.33 26.34 -0.60
C ILE A 424 -9.99 24.97 -0.45
N ASP A 425 -11.30 24.93 -0.53
CA ASP A 425 -12.10 23.71 -0.36
C ASP A 425 -11.70 22.57 -1.29
N VAL A 426 -11.21 22.89 -2.49
CA VAL A 426 -10.87 21.89 -3.51
C VAL A 426 -9.74 20.94 -3.05
N HIS A 427 -8.84 21.39 -2.18
CA HIS A 427 -7.79 20.55 -1.67
C HIS A 427 -8.36 19.41 -0.82
N LEU A 428 -9.17 19.72 0.19
CA LEU A 428 -9.77 18.68 1.04
C LEU A 428 -10.79 17.81 0.30
N ASN A 429 -11.50 18.41 -0.67
CA ASN A 429 -12.58 17.71 -1.37
C ASN A 429 -12.09 16.79 -2.50
N ARG A 430 -10.86 17.01 -3.02
CA ARG A 430 -10.34 16.30 -4.20
C ARG A 430 -9.00 15.60 -3.98
N MET A 431 -8.30 15.89 -2.91
CA MET A 431 -6.96 15.36 -2.66
C MET A 431 -6.96 14.46 -1.45
N GLU A 432 -6.14 13.44 -1.50
CA GLU A 432 -5.76 12.70 -0.32
C GLU A 432 -4.84 13.54 0.58
N CYS A 433 -5.00 13.42 1.89
CA CYS A 433 -4.18 14.17 2.84
C CYS A 433 -2.70 13.86 2.65
N TYR A 434 -2.37 12.61 2.33
CA TYR A 434 -1.01 12.18 2.07
C TYR A 434 -0.45 12.67 0.72
N ALA A 435 -1.26 13.24 -0.17
CA ALA A 435 -0.72 13.95 -1.35
C ALA A 435 0.13 15.14 -0.96
N CYS A 436 -0.19 15.78 0.19
CA CYS A 436 0.58 16.89 0.75
C CYS A 436 1.51 16.45 1.86
N HIS A 437 1.08 15.51 2.73
CA HIS A 437 1.79 15.16 3.97
C HIS A 437 2.79 14.01 3.82
N ALA A 438 2.80 13.26 2.71
CA ALA A 438 3.86 12.30 2.43
C ALA A 438 5.03 12.98 1.74
N THR A 439 6.18 13.04 2.42
CA THR A 439 7.35 13.79 1.95
C THR A 439 8.27 12.98 1.03
N TRP A 440 8.14 11.68 1.04
CA TRP A 440 8.84 10.78 0.12
C TRP A 440 8.02 9.52 -0.10
N ALA A 441 8.28 8.82 -1.16
CA ALA A 441 7.64 7.55 -1.47
C ALA A 441 8.69 6.49 -1.81
N PRO A 442 8.62 5.30 -1.15
CA PRO A 442 9.52 4.19 -1.46
C PRO A 442 9.06 3.49 -2.73
N GLN A 443 10.02 3.06 -3.54
CA GLN A 443 9.69 2.32 -4.75
C GLN A 443 10.85 1.49 -5.28
N CYS A 444 10.52 0.43 -6.01
CA CYS A 444 11.41 -0.13 -7.01
C CYS A 444 11.28 0.71 -8.29
N TYR A 445 12.40 1.07 -8.89
CA TYR A 445 12.37 1.82 -10.14
C TYR A 445 12.10 0.93 -11.37
N GLY A 446 12.22 -0.37 -11.22
CA GLY A 446 11.89 -1.35 -12.25
C GLY A 446 12.42 -2.74 -11.94
N CYS A 447 11.93 -3.71 -12.68
CA CYS A 447 12.35 -5.11 -12.59
C CYS A 447 12.66 -5.66 -13.97
N HIS A 448 13.70 -6.49 -14.04
CA HIS A 448 13.87 -7.43 -15.14
C HIS A 448 13.54 -8.84 -14.62
N ILE A 449 12.46 -9.39 -15.14
CA ILE A 449 12.01 -10.75 -14.85
C ILE A 449 12.51 -11.66 -15.97
N LYS A 450 13.31 -12.65 -15.64
CA LYS A 450 13.75 -13.71 -16.55
C LYS A 450 13.18 -15.04 -16.08
N VAL A 451 12.47 -15.74 -16.96
CA VAL A 451 12.03 -17.12 -16.76
C VAL A 451 12.76 -17.99 -17.78
N ASP A 452 13.54 -18.94 -17.30
CA ASP A 452 14.45 -19.73 -18.12
C ASP A 452 14.03 -21.20 -18.11
N TYR A 453 13.59 -21.71 -19.25
CA TYR A 453 13.15 -23.10 -19.45
C TYR A 453 14.22 -23.96 -20.12
N SER A 454 15.45 -23.48 -20.25
CA SER A 454 16.51 -24.30 -20.83
C SER A 454 16.72 -25.56 -19.99
N LYS A 455 17.36 -26.58 -20.62
CA LYS A 455 17.48 -27.92 -20.03
C LYS A 455 18.00 -27.91 -18.60
N GLY A 456 17.22 -28.48 -17.69
CA GLY A 456 17.58 -28.62 -16.27
C GLY A 456 17.20 -27.44 -15.39
N MET A 457 16.70 -26.35 -15.96
CA MET A 457 16.24 -25.20 -15.18
C MET A 457 14.87 -25.50 -14.56
N LYS A 458 14.82 -25.51 -13.24
CA LYS A 458 13.64 -25.80 -12.44
C LYS A 458 13.58 -24.97 -11.19
N HIS A 459 12.41 -24.78 -10.63
CA HIS A 459 12.24 -24.20 -9.31
C HIS A 459 11.12 -24.89 -8.52
N VAL A 460 11.03 -24.62 -7.24
CA VAL A 460 9.96 -25.15 -6.40
C VAL A 460 8.67 -24.43 -6.71
N ASP A 461 7.59 -25.17 -6.98
CA ASP A 461 6.25 -24.65 -6.97
C ASP A 461 5.81 -24.37 -5.53
N TRP A 462 6.09 -23.16 -5.05
CA TRP A 462 5.73 -22.75 -3.70
C TRP A 462 4.22 -22.70 -3.46
N LEU A 463 3.43 -22.57 -4.50
CA LEU A 463 1.98 -22.61 -4.40
C LEU A 463 1.47 -24.02 -4.13
N ALA A 464 1.97 -25.02 -4.87
CA ALA A 464 1.66 -26.42 -4.65
C ALA A 464 2.27 -26.94 -3.34
N ALA A 465 3.54 -26.60 -3.07
CA ALA A 465 4.20 -26.92 -1.81
C ALA A 465 3.54 -26.25 -0.60
N ALA A 466 2.80 -25.17 -0.82
CA ALA A 466 2.24 -24.39 0.24
C ALA A 466 1.00 -24.97 0.84
N SER A 467 0.13 -25.69 0.12
CA SER A 467 -1.03 -26.20 0.77
C SER A 467 -2.27 -26.17 -0.04
N ASP A 468 -2.30 -27.00 -0.90
CA ASP A 468 -3.52 -27.25 -1.59
C ASP A 468 -4.21 -28.45 -0.95
N HIS A 469 -5.12 -28.19 -0.06
CA HIS A 469 -5.92 -29.26 0.53
C HIS A 469 -6.75 -30.00 -0.54
N ASP A 470 -6.94 -29.43 -1.71
CA ASP A 470 -7.55 -30.08 -2.86
C ASP A 470 -6.67 -31.19 -3.44
N VAL A 471 -5.37 -31.16 -3.16
CA VAL A 471 -4.45 -32.19 -3.58
C VAL A 471 -4.25 -33.19 -2.44
N HIS A 472 -5.36 -33.76 -2.02
CA HIS A 472 -5.35 -34.98 -1.26
C HIS A 472 -4.28 -35.12 -0.20
N GLY A 473 -4.54 -34.47 0.77
CA GLY A 473 -3.63 -34.67 1.80
C GLY A 473 -2.30 -34.34 1.41
N LEU A 474 -2.12 -33.31 0.73
CA LEU A 474 -0.86 -32.82 0.59
C LEU A 474 -0.08 -33.05 1.80
N THR A 475 0.02 -34.24 1.93
CA THR A 475 1.10 -34.85 2.66
C THR A 475 2.34 -34.05 2.36
N GLY A 476 2.45 -33.64 1.14
CA GLY A 476 3.51 -32.78 0.73
C GLY A 476 3.59 -31.44 1.38
N GLY A 477 2.55 -30.75 1.49
CA GLY A 477 2.55 -29.44 2.15
C GLY A 477 3.19 -29.50 3.53
N ALA A 478 2.93 -30.57 4.29
CA ALA A 478 3.45 -30.74 5.63
C ALA A 478 4.71 -31.62 5.73
N ARG A 479 4.90 -32.57 4.81
CA ARG A 479 5.88 -33.64 4.97
C ARG A 479 6.81 -33.88 3.78
N GLY A 480 6.42 -33.44 2.56
CA GLY A 480 7.23 -33.67 1.36
C GLY A 480 8.48 -32.82 1.34
N ASN A 481 9.50 -33.32 0.69
CA ASN A 481 10.66 -32.52 0.35
C ASN A 481 10.25 -31.47 -0.70
N LEU A 482 10.91 -30.32 -0.71
CA LEU A 482 10.65 -29.29 -1.73
C LEU A 482 10.97 -29.82 -3.16
N GLU A 483 11.86 -30.80 -3.24
CA GLU A 483 12.22 -31.47 -4.49
C GLU A 483 11.03 -32.20 -5.15
N ASP A 484 10.02 -32.62 -4.36
CA ASP A 484 8.80 -33.26 -4.87
C ASP A 484 7.89 -32.28 -5.64
N TYR A 485 8.16 -30.98 -5.54
CA TYR A 485 7.38 -29.90 -6.15
C TYR A 485 8.13 -29.13 -7.21
N LEU A 486 9.18 -29.71 -7.78
CA LEU A 486 9.92 -29.03 -8.85
C LEU A 486 9.09 -28.96 -10.13
N VAL A 487 9.02 -27.77 -10.69
CA VAL A 487 8.38 -27.46 -11.98
C VAL A 487 9.41 -26.88 -12.95
N ASP A 488 9.11 -26.93 -14.22
CA ASP A 488 9.96 -26.39 -15.28
C ASP A 488 10.11 -24.88 -15.15
N GLY A 489 11.29 -24.40 -15.49
CA GLY A 489 11.66 -23.00 -15.50
C GLY A 489 12.30 -22.51 -14.20
N GLU A 490 13.35 -21.72 -14.32
CA GLU A 490 13.97 -20.99 -13.24
C GLU A 490 13.64 -19.50 -13.35
N VAL A 491 13.19 -18.92 -12.24
CA VAL A 491 12.84 -17.49 -12.20
C VAL A 491 13.96 -16.70 -11.55
N THR A 492 14.44 -15.70 -12.26
CA THR A 492 15.33 -14.68 -11.70
C THR A 492 14.69 -13.30 -11.82
N GLU A 493 14.89 -12.48 -10.79
CA GLU A 493 14.34 -11.13 -10.75
C GLU A 493 15.44 -10.14 -10.36
N THR A 494 15.78 -9.27 -11.29
CA THR A 494 16.73 -8.18 -11.06
C THR A 494 15.96 -6.91 -10.82
N ARG A 495 16.22 -6.22 -9.71
CA ARG A 495 15.50 -5.03 -9.28
C ARG A 495 16.39 -3.84 -9.11
N SER A 496 15.87 -2.67 -9.45
CA SER A 496 16.44 -1.37 -9.17
C SER A 496 15.61 -0.62 -8.15
N TYR A 497 16.27 0.12 -7.31
CA TYR A 497 15.67 0.82 -6.19
C TYR A 497 15.89 2.30 -6.28
N LEU A 498 14.83 3.06 -6.10
CA LEU A 498 14.84 4.51 -6.09
C LEU A 498 13.80 5.02 -5.11
N ARG A 499 14.05 6.15 -4.50
CA ARG A 499 13.05 6.90 -3.73
C ARG A 499 12.65 8.15 -4.50
N TRP A 500 11.45 8.63 -4.21
CA TRP A 500 10.93 9.85 -4.82
C TRP A 500 10.49 10.80 -3.72
N GLU A 501 11.20 11.90 -3.62
CA GLU A 501 10.74 13.08 -2.90
C GLU A 501 9.77 13.83 -3.79
N ASP A 502 8.75 14.41 -3.18
CA ASP A 502 7.67 15.08 -3.90
C ASP A 502 7.14 14.21 -5.06
N PRO A 503 6.53 13.06 -4.77
CA PRO A 503 6.11 12.13 -5.82
C PRO A 503 5.15 12.78 -6.80
N PRO A 504 5.11 12.31 -8.05
CA PRO A 504 4.07 12.69 -9.01
C PRO A 504 2.67 12.47 -8.46
N LEU A 505 1.70 13.15 -9.02
CA LEU A 505 0.30 13.04 -8.64
C LEU A 505 -0.53 12.44 -9.78
N SER A 506 -1.48 11.60 -9.41
CA SER A 506 -2.48 11.04 -10.32
C SER A 506 -3.81 10.87 -9.58
N GLN A 507 -4.82 10.44 -10.29
CA GLN A 507 -6.09 10.05 -9.71
C GLN A 507 -6.00 8.59 -9.24
N ASN A 508 -6.41 8.32 -7.99
CA ASN A 508 -6.49 6.97 -7.43
C ASN A 508 -7.81 6.26 -7.77
N GLY A 509 -8.00 5.04 -7.27
CA GLY A 509 -9.20 4.25 -7.53
C GLY A 509 -10.48 4.80 -6.90
N GLU A 510 -10.37 5.77 -6.03
CA GLU A 510 -11.47 6.49 -5.40
C GLU A 510 -11.80 7.81 -6.10
N GLY A 511 -11.09 8.12 -7.19
CA GLY A 511 -11.30 9.36 -7.93
C GLY A 511 -10.58 10.58 -7.33
N ARG A 512 -9.70 10.39 -6.32
CA ARG A 512 -9.02 11.47 -5.59
C ARG A 512 -7.57 11.63 -6.06
N ILE A 513 -7.02 12.82 -5.90
CA ILE A 513 -5.62 13.11 -6.23
C ILE A 513 -4.71 12.50 -5.17
N SER A 514 -3.83 11.63 -5.59
CA SER A 514 -2.95 10.81 -4.74
C SER A 514 -1.51 10.87 -5.24
N PRO A 515 -0.51 10.69 -4.36
CA PRO A 515 0.85 10.40 -4.78
C PRO A 515 0.89 9.15 -5.63
N THR A 516 1.80 9.13 -6.57
CA THR A 516 1.93 8.06 -7.57
C THR A 516 3.38 7.66 -7.68
N ILE A 517 3.64 6.38 -7.67
CA ILE A 517 4.98 5.81 -7.78
C ILE A 517 5.03 4.79 -8.91
N PRO A 518 6.20 4.51 -9.48
CA PRO A 518 6.39 3.36 -10.34
C PRO A 518 5.99 2.07 -9.59
N GLY A 519 4.94 1.41 -10.08
CA GLY A 519 4.42 0.18 -9.47
C GLY A 519 5.11 -1.05 -10.03
N CYS A 520 4.58 -1.59 -11.11
CA CYS A 520 5.06 -2.80 -11.79
C CYS A 520 5.70 -2.44 -13.13
N GLN A 521 6.80 -1.72 -13.10
CA GLN A 521 7.57 -1.41 -14.31
C GLN A 521 8.52 -2.55 -14.61
N THR A 522 8.07 -3.49 -15.43
CA THR A 522 8.80 -4.74 -15.69
C THR A 522 9.19 -4.89 -17.15
N THR A 523 10.39 -5.41 -17.36
CA THR A 523 10.80 -6.00 -18.63
C THR A 523 10.87 -7.51 -18.47
N ILE A 524 10.41 -8.24 -19.46
CA ILE A 524 10.25 -9.68 -19.39
C ILE A 524 11.12 -10.37 -20.44
N THR A 525 11.85 -11.38 -20.00
CA THR A 525 12.58 -12.30 -20.86
C THR A 525 12.14 -13.72 -20.55
N VAL A 526 11.79 -14.46 -21.58
CA VAL A 526 11.49 -15.89 -21.49
C VAL A 526 12.46 -16.64 -22.39
N ILE A 527 13.19 -17.57 -21.81
CA ILE A 527 14.15 -18.45 -22.51
C ILE A 527 13.49 -19.80 -22.72
N GLY A 528 13.51 -20.28 -23.95
CA GLY A 528 12.97 -21.58 -24.33
C GLY A 528 13.89 -22.75 -24.00
N LYS A 529 13.47 -23.97 -24.35
CA LYS A 529 14.15 -25.24 -24.06
C LYS A 529 15.57 -25.31 -24.60
N ASP A 530 15.81 -24.74 -25.75
CA ASP A 530 17.09 -24.73 -26.45
C ASP A 530 18.02 -23.58 -26.02
N GLY A 531 17.58 -22.77 -25.02
CA GLY A 531 18.34 -21.64 -24.52
C GLY A 531 18.17 -20.35 -25.31
N ASN A 532 17.36 -20.37 -26.36
CA ASN A 532 17.06 -19.19 -27.14
C ASN A 532 15.95 -18.36 -26.47
N ALA A 533 16.00 -17.03 -26.64
CA ALA A 533 14.99 -16.14 -26.10
C ALA A 533 13.73 -16.18 -26.96
N LEU A 534 12.62 -16.64 -26.40
CA LEU A 534 11.28 -16.55 -26.98
C LEU A 534 10.71 -15.14 -26.85
N ILE A 535 10.98 -14.50 -25.71
CA ILE A 535 10.71 -13.08 -25.41
C ILE A 535 11.99 -12.49 -24.86
N LYS A 536 12.39 -11.30 -25.35
CA LYS A 536 13.62 -10.64 -24.91
C LYS A 536 13.35 -9.19 -24.51
N ASN A 537 13.51 -8.90 -23.22
CA ASN A 537 13.41 -7.54 -22.66
C ASN A 537 12.13 -6.80 -23.11
N GLN A 538 11.02 -7.50 -23.16
CA GLN A 538 9.76 -6.95 -23.68
C GLN A 538 8.98 -6.28 -22.57
N ILE A 539 8.37 -5.15 -22.91
CA ILE A 539 7.30 -4.51 -22.15
C ILE A 539 6.04 -4.71 -23.02
N PHE A 540 5.05 -5.39 -22.47
CA PHE A 540 3.81 -5.64 -23.20
C PHE A 540 2.94 -4.39 -23.30
N ARG A 541 2.15 -4.30 -24.37
CA ARG A 541 1.06 -3.33 -24.48
C ARG A 541 -0.23 -4.03 -24.16
N ILE A 542 -1.05 -3.37 -23.37
CA ILE A 542 -2.31 -3.92 -22.89
C ILE A 542 -3.44 -3.15 -23.58
N PRO A 543 -4.15 -3.75 -24.51
CA PRO A 543 -5.33 -3.14 -25.12
C PRO A 543 -6.50 -3.10 -24.13
N ASN A 544 -7.54 -2.39 -24.48
CA ASN A 544 -8.83 -2.34 -23.76
C ASN A 544 -8.75 -1.85 -22.29
N VAL A 545 -7.72 -1.08 -21.95
CA VAL A 545 -7.69 -0.31 -20.70
C VAL A 545 -8.31 1.07 -20.98
N GLU A 546 -9.10 1.59 -20.07
CA GLU A 546 -9.68 2.93 -20.19
C GLU A 546 -8.58 3.98 -20.48
N GLY A 547 -8.76 4.76 -21.54
CA GLY A 547 -7.77 5.72 -22.01
C GLY A 547 -6.58 5.16 -22.78
N ALA A 548 -6.54 3.87 -23.09
CA ALA A 548 -5.39 3.22 -23.80
C ALA A 548 -5.50 3.58 -25.25
N GLY A 549 -6.01 4.05 -26.05
CA GLY A 549 -5.98 4.20 -27.50
C GLY A 549 -5.84 2.87 -28.25
N GLU A 550 -5.83 2.90 -29.55
CA GLU A 550 -5.87 1.72 -30.43
C GLU A 550 -4.66 0.79 -30.26
N GLU A 551 -3.49 1.33 -29.95
CA GLU A 551 -2.27 0.55 -29.75
C GLU A 551 -2.13 -0.03 -28.35
N GLY A 552 -3.04 0.31 -27.42
CA GLY A 552 -2.93 -0.04 -26.02
C GLY A 552 -1.88 0.76 -25.27
N GLN A 553 -1.89 0.63 -23.95
CA GLN A 553 -0.90 1.22 -23.05
C GLN A 553 0.28 0.27 -22.86
N LEU A 554 1.46 0.82 -22.54
CA LEU A 554 2.55 -0.01 -22.08
C LEU A 554 2.14 -0.72 -20.78
N GLY A 555 2.48 -2.00 -20.67
CA GLY A 555 2.24 -2.87 -19.52
C GLY A 555 3.15 -2.53 -18.33
N ILE A 556 3.39 -1.27 -18.11
CA ILE A 556 4.09 -0.68 -16.99
C ILE A 556 3.08 0.17 -16.24
N ASP A 557 3.22 0.24 -14.94
CA ASP A 557 2.23 0.84 -14.08
C ASP A 557 2.80 1.93 -13.21
N MET A 558 2.21 3.10 -13.29
CA MET A 558 2.32 4.12 -12.24
C MET A 558 1.19 3.88 -11.26
N SER A 559 1.50 3.55 -10.02
CA SER A 559 0.50 3.18 -9.02
C SER A 559 0.24 4.33 -8.05
N PRO A 560 -1.01 4.80 -7.96
CA PRO A 560 -1.43 5.61 -6.83
C PRO A 560 -1.19 4.85 -5.52
N VAL A 561 -0.69 5.51 -4.50
CA VAL A 561 -0.28 4.86 -3.26
C VAL A 561 -0.37 5.81 -2.07
N GLN A 562 -0.70 5.24 -0.91
CA GLN A 562 -0.47 5.86 0.39
C GLN A 562 0.93 5.43 0.87
N PRO A 563 1.93 6.33 0.94
CA PRO A 563 3.33 5.93 1.11
C PRO A 563 3.74 5.52 2.52
N HIS A 564 2.93 5.74 3.55
CA HIS A 564 3.28 5.56 4.97
C HIS A 564 4.54 6.34 5.38
N THR A 565 4.62 7.58 4.93
CA THR A 565 5.74 8.50 5.21
C THR A 565 5.20 9.87 5.64
N ILE A 566 4.12 9.84 6.40
CA ILE A 566 3.36 11.04 6.78
C ILE A 566 4.16 11.92 7.72
N ARG A 567 4.14 13.21 7.46
CA ARG A 567 4.76 14.24 8.30
C ARG A 567 3.74 15.29 8.71
N LYS A 568 4.03 15.98 9.80
CA LYS A 568 3.24 17.14 10.20
C LYS A 568 3.37 18.26 9.18
N GLU A 569 4.58 18.45 8.67
CA GLU A 569 4.88 19.41 7.62
C GLU A 569 4.42 18.85 6.28
N ALA A 570 3.66 19.67 5.53
CA ALA A 570 3.27 19.34 4.18
C ALA A 570 4.39 19.73 3.19
N ARG A 571 4.39 19.12 2.01
CA ARG A 571 5.19 19.58 0.88
C ARG A 571 4.81 21.01 0.50
N SER A 572 5.72 21.75 -0.12
CA SER A 572 5.47 23.15 -0.50
C SER A 572 4.42 23.29 -1.60
N CYS A 573 3.80 24.45 -1.69
CA CYS A 573 2.84 24.75 -2.77
C CYS A 573 3.49 24.60 -4.14
N GLU A 574 4.74 25.05 -4.26
CA GLU A 574 5.52 25.02 -5.50
C GLU A 574 5.81 23.59 -5.96
N SER A 575 6.00 22.66 -5.03
CA SER A 575 6.27 21.25 -5.36
C SER A 575 5.12 20.56 -6.11
N CYS A 576 3.92 21.14 -6.02
CA CYS A 576 2.76 20.71 -6.81
C CYS A 576 2.48 21.69 -7.97
N HIS A 577 2.35 22.99 -7.67
CA HIS A 577 1.83 23.97 -8.61
C HIS A 577 2.83 24.43 -9.69
N THR A 578 4.14 24.22 -9.49
CA THR A 578 5.19 24.55 -10.47
C THR A 578 5.96 23.34 -10.94
N SER A 579 5.61 22.15 -10.50
CA SER A 579 6.35 20.93 -10.76
C SER A 579 5.77 20.14 -11.94
N ALA A 580 6.53 20.01 -13.01
CA ALA A 580 6.17 19.16 -14.14
C ALA A 580 6.02 17.68 -13.71
N LYS A 581 6.86 17.22 -12.79
CA LYS A 581 6.77 15.86 -12.23
C LYS A 581 5.44 15.65 -11.51
N ALA A 582 5.00 16.60 -10.68
CA ALA A 582 3.72 16.50 -9.99
C ALA A 582 2.54 16.37 -10.96
N LEU A 583 2.62 16.99 -12.12
CA LEU A 583 1.61 16.92 -13.17
C LEU A 583 1.67 15.64 -14.01
N GLY A 584 2.68 14.79 -13.81
CA GLY A 584 2.88 13.58 -14.60
C GLY A 584 3.62 13.79 -15.93
N TYR A 585 4.20 14.96 -16.13
CA TYR A 585 4.96 15.28 -17.35
C TYR A 585 6.42 14.83 -17.33
N GLY A 586 6.84 14.20 -16.28
CA GLY A 586 8.19 13.67 -16.12
C GLY A 586 9.09 14.49 -15.21
N ILE A 587 10.28 13.95 -14.95
CA ILE A 587 11.32 14.60 -14.14
C ILE A 587 12.05 15.61 -15.00
N ASN A 588 11.40 16.64 -15.42
CA ASN A 588 11.95 17.68 -16.29
C ASN A 588 13.05 18.51 -15.63
N GLY A 589 13.97 17.96 -14.96
CA GLY A 589 15.03 18.60 -14.25
C GLY A 589 16.01 17.59 -13.78
N GLY A 590 15.58 16.38 -13.58
CA GLY A 590 16.46 15.27 -13.42
C GLY A 590 17.11 14.93 -14.75
N LYS A 591 18.40 14.72 -14.76
CA LYS A 591 19.07 14.21 -15.94
C LYS A 591 18.88 12.71 -15.98
N TYR A 592 18.27 12.28 -17.05
CA TYR A 592 18.09 10.87 -17.35
C TYR A 592 19.22 10.48 -18.30
N TYR A 593 20.28 9.91 -17.78
CA TYR A 593 21.43 9.51 -18.60
C TYR A 593 21.95 8.14 -18.15
N ALA A 594 22.55 7.41 -19.07
CA ALA A 594 23.27 6.20 -18.78
C ALA A 594 24.70 6.56 -18.33
N ASP A 595 25.10 6.03 -17.17
CA ASP A 595 26.49 6.05 -16.74
C ASP A 595 27.35 5.20 -17.69
N PRO A 596 28.65 5.52 -17.91
CA PRO A 596 29.55 4.66 -18.69
C PRO A 596 29.66 3.22 -18.18
N SER A 597 29.32 2.97 -16.93
CA SER A 597 29.19 1.61 -16.36
C SER A 597 27.93 0.86 -16.80
N GLY A 598 27.05 1.48 -17.58
CA GLY A 598 25.77 0.92 -18.01
C GLY A 598 24.61 1.18 -17.06
N ASP A 599 24.82 1.91 -15.97
CA ASP A 599 23.78 2.25 -15.02
C ASP A 599 22.99 3.49 -15.45
N LEU A 600 21.70 3.49 -15.19
CA LEU A 600 20.85 4.67 -15.37
C LEU A 600 20.96 5.57 -14.14
N VAL A 601 21.22 6.86 -14.35
CA VAL A 601 21.35 7.85 -13.27
C VAL A 601 20.24 8.89 -13.38
N ILE A 602 19.61 9.19 -12.26
CA ILE A 602 18.58 10.23 -12.16
C ILE A 602 18.96 11.17 -11.01
N ASP A 603 19.04 12.46 -11.31
CA ASP A 603 19.20 13.48 -10.29
C ASP A 603 17.88 13.67 -9.53
N LEU A 604 17.88 13.45 -8.24
CA LEU A 604 16.75 13.66 -7.35
C LEU A 604 17.12 14.62 -6.23
N MET A 605 16.09 15.25 -5.68
CA MET A 605 16.19 16.09 -4.49
C MET A 605 15.25 15.59 -3.40
N THR A 606 15.62 15.88 -2.17
CA THR A 606 14.72 15.70 -1.02
C THR A 606 13.67 16.82 -1.00
N ALA A 607 12.60 16.62 -0.25
CA ALA A 607 11.61 17.66 0.01
C ALA A 607 12.21 18.92 0.67
N SER A 608 13.36 18.80 1.33
CA SER A 608 14.13 19.92 1.89
C SER A 608 15.04 20.61 0.88
N GLY A 609 15.03 20.20 -0.40
CA GLY A 609 15.86 20.78 -1.46
C GLY A 609 17.31 20.32 -1.48
N GLN A 610 17.66 19.26 -0.78
CA GLN A 610 19.01 18.69 -0.84
C GLN A 610 19.12 17.72 -2.03
N ILE A 611 20.18 17.86 -2.82
CA ILE A 611 20.47 16.91 -3.90
C ILE A 611 20.87 15.57 -3.28
N ILE A 612 20.21 14.52 -3.71
CA ILE A 612 20.55 13.16 -3.30
C ILE A 612 21.87 12.76 -3.96
N PRO A 613 22.85 12.27 -3.19
CA PRO A 613 24.12 11.86 -3.79
C PRO A 613 23.90 10.86 -4.93
N PRO A 614 24.60 11.02 -6.09
CA PRO A 614 24.41 10.20 -7.28
C PRO A 614 24.47 8.69 -7.02
N LYS A 615 25.29 8.24 -6.07
CA LYS A 615 25.36 6.82 -5.68
C LYS A 615 24.03 6.23 -5.22
N TYR A 616 23.07 7.04 -4.77
CA TYR A 616 21.74 6.60 -4.34
C TYR A 616 20.65 6.78 -5.40
N THR A 617 21.02 7.40 -6.54
CA THR A 617 20.13 7.64 -7.66
C THR A 617 20.48 6.78 -8.87
N VAL A 618 21.53 5.97 -8.77
CA VAL A 618 21.96 5.05 -9.82
C VAL A 618 21.11 3.79 -9.78
N GLN A 619 20.55 3.44 -10.91
CA GLN A 619 19.80 2.19 -11.10
C GLN A 619 20.79 1.03 -11.31
N LYS A 620 20.98 0.19 -10.30
CA LYS A 620 21.87 -0.96 -10.33
C LYS A 620 21.14 -2.27 -10.09
N PRO A 621 21.39 -3.29 -10.91
CA PRO A 621 22.02 -3.20 -12.24
C PRO A 621 21.12 -2.50 -13.23
N GLY A 622 21.64 -2.07 -14.36
CA GLY A 622 20.85 -1.51 -15.44
C GLY A 622 19.78 -2.49 -15.90
N ILE A 623 18.53 -2.05 -15.96
CA ILE A 623 17.40 -2.87 -16.40
C ILE A 623 17.16 -2.60 -17.89
N PRO A 624 17.19 -3.61 -18.76
CA PRO A 624 16.94 -3.41 -20.17
C PRO A 624 15.60 -2.71 -20.45
N ASN A 625 15.60 -1.76 -21.37
CA ASN A 625 14.46 -0.94 -21.76
C ASN A 625 13.90 0.01 -20.70
N LEU A 626 14.58 0.19 -19.57
CA LEU A 626 14.25 1.17 -18.53
C LEU A 626 15.13 2.44 -18.65
N THR A 627 15.32 2.94 -19.88
CA THR A 627 16.14 4.13 -20.18
C THR A 627 15.34 5.41 -20.39
N MET A 628 14.00 5.30 -20.38
CA MET A 628 13.10 6.45 -20.53
C MET A 628 12.70 7.03 -19.18
N ASP A 629 12.18 8.23 -19.18
CA ASP A 629 11.61 8.86 -18.00
C ASP A 629 10.24 8.25 -17.65
N TRP A 630 10.25 7.29 -16.73
CA TRP A 630 9.05 6.57 -16.31
C TRP A 630 8.06 7.41 -15.50
N SER A 631 8.46 8.58 -15.00
CA SER A 631 7.56 9.54 -14.37
C SER A 631 6.71 10.32 -15.37
N ARG A 632 7.06 10.25 -16.66
CA ARG A 632 6.26 10.82 -17.73
C ARG A 632 5.17 9.86 -18.15
N PHE A 633 3.99 10.02 -17.60
CA PHE A 633 2.85 9.15 -17.90
C PHE A 633 1.69 9.86 -18.60
N VAL A 634 1.80 11.18 -18.79
CA VAL A 634 0.85 11.97 -19.58
C VAL A 634 1.59 13.09 -20.32
N THR A 635 1.14 13.44 -21.51
CA THR A 635 1.63 14.61 -22.27
C THR A 635 0.87 15.87 -21.86
N GLU A 636 1.38 17.05 -22.19
CA GLU A 636 0.72 18.33 -21.86
C GLU A 636 -0.65 18.47 -22.53
N ASP A 637 -0.83 17.90 -23.72
CA ASP A 637 -2.11 17.81 -24.43
C ASP A 637 -3.04 16.70 -23.91
N GLY A 638 -2.60 15.92 -22.93
CA GLY A 638 -3.42 14.96 -22.20
C GLY A 638 -3.37 13.53 -22.72
N LYS A 639 -2.47 13.22 -23.67
CA LYS A 639 -2.28 11.84 -24.14
C LYS A 639 -1.63 11.01 -23.05
N GLN A 640 -2.27 9.94 -22.62
CA GLN A 640 -1.71 8.97 -21.68
C GLN A 640 -0.62 8.15 -22.36
N LEU A 641 0.53 7.98 -21.69
CA LEU A 641 1.70 7.31 -22.23
C LEU A 641 1.94 5.92 -21.66
N GLN A 642 1.45 5.67 -20.45
CA GLN A 642 1.57 4.40 -19.76
C GLN A 642 0.37 4.22 -18.82
N THR A 643 0.16 3.01 -18.33
CA THR A 643 -0.93 2.73 -17.41
C THR A 643 -0.73 3.42 -16.07
N VAL A 644 -1.82 3.87 -15.48
CA VAL A 644 -1.87 4.41 -14.13
C VAL A 644 -2.95 3.65 -13.35
N GLY A 645 -2.52 2.84 -12.38
CA GLY A 645 -3.43 2.12 -11.49
C GLY A 645 -4.18 0.96 -12.13
N HIS A 646 -3.48 -0.05 -12.63
CA HIS A 646 -4.07 -1.22 -13.30
C HIS A 646 -4.96 -2.11 -12.41
N HIS A 647 -5.04 -1.85 -11.11
CA HIS A 647 -5.96 -2.51 -10.20
C HIS A 647 -7.29 -1.76 -9.99
N PHE A 648 -7.40 -0.53 -10.47
CA PHE A 648 -8.47 0.38 -10.08
C PHE A 648 -9.03 1.12 -11.30
N LYS A 649 -10.30 0.89 -11.59
CA LYS A 649 -10.98 1.43 -12.76
C LYS A 649 -10.96 2.97 -12.86
N LEU A 650 -11.09 3.68 -11.74
CA LEU A 650 -11.10 5.15 -11.73
C LEU A 650 -9.70 5.78 -11.72
N SER A 651 -8.64 4.96 -11.60
CA SER A 651 -7.28 5.47 -11.62
C SER A 651 -6.89 5.96 -13.01
N GLY A 652 -6.13 7.03 -13.02
CA GLY A 652 -5.62 7.60 -14.27
C GLY A 652 -4.71 8.79 -14.02
N PRO A 653 -4.10 9.34 -15.06
CA PRO A 653 -3.46 10.64 -14.99
C PRO A 653 -4.47 11.70 -14.52
N LEU A 654 -3.98 12.79 -13.91
CA LEU A 654 -4.84 13.93 -13.62
C LEU A 654 -5.54 14.39 -14.91
N ASN A 655 -6.84 14.58 -14.86
CA ASN A 655 -7.59 15.06 -16.03
C ASN A 655 -7.20 16.49 -16.43
N SER A 656 -7.50 16.88 -17.64
CA SER A 656 -7.13 18.17 -18.22
C SER A 656 -7.58 19.36 -17.35
N ALA A 657 -8.81 19.32 -16.82
CA ALA A 657 -9.34 20.38 -15.96
C ALA A 657 -8.56 20.50 -14.64
N THR A 658 -8.17 19.38 -14.04
CA THR A 658 -7.36 19.34 -12.81
C THR A 658 -5.95 19.83 -13.09
N ARG A 659 -5.31 19.36 -14.19
CA ARG A 659 -3.96 19.84 -14.59
C ARG A 659 -3.96 21.34 -14.82
N SER A 660 -4.93 21.88 -15.54
CA SER A 660 -5.00 23.32 -15.82
C SER A 660 -5.16 24.17 -14.55
N LYS A 661 -5.85 23.64 -13.53
CA LYS A 661 -5.96 24.32 -12.23
C LYS A 661 -4.69 24.20 -11.40
N LEU A 662 -4.03 23.06 -11.46
CA LEU A 662 -2.82 22.76 -10.70
C LEU A 662 -1.60 23.45 -11.30
N ASP A 663 -1.47 23.52 -12.62
CA ASP A 663 -0.33 24.08 -13.32
C ASP A 663 -0.31 25.62 -13.20
N ARG A 664 0.63 26.13 -12.42
CA ARG A 664 0.92 27.55 -12.24
C ARG A 664 2.29 27.95 -12.76
N ARG A 665 2.96 27.07 -13.52
CA ARG A 665 4.29 27.35 -14.08
C ARG A 665 4.30 28.63 -14.90
N GLY A 666 3.26 28.88 -15.69
CA GLY A 666 3.14 30.11 -16.50
C GLY A 666 3.05 31.38 -15.66
N VAL A 667 2.41 31.35 -14.49
CA VAL A 667 2.37 32.51 -13.59
C VAL A 667 3.74 32.79 -13.01
N CYS A 668 4.47 31.76 -12.66
CA CYS A 668 5.84 31.91 -12.12
C CYS A 668 6.81 32.42 -13.18
N LEU A 669 6.69 31.99 -14.44
CA LEU A 669 7.51 32.44 -15.57
C LEU A 669 7.31 33.93 -15.88
N SER A 670 6.21 34.55 -15.50
CA SER A 670 5.99 35.98 -15.66
C SER A 670 6.96 36.82 -14.81
N CYS A 671 7.50 36.26 -13.75
CA CYS A 671 8.43 36.93 -12.84
C CYS A 671 9.85 36.35 -12.90
N HIS A 672 9.99 35.09 -13.22
CA HIS A 672 11.27 34.40 -13.34
C HIS A 672 11.56 34.11 -14.79
N GLN A 673 12.59 34.74 -15.37
CA GLN A 673 12.97 34.62 -16.78
C GLN A 673 13.31 33.18 -17.21
N SER A 674 13.59 32.32 -16.30
CA SER A 674 13.73 30.90 -16.52
C SER A 674 13.33 30.17 -15.24
N ILE A 675 12.07 29.82 -15.12
CA ILE A 675 11.77 28.66 -14.27
C ILE A 675 12.10 27.48 -15.15
N PRO A 676 13.16 26.77 -14.84
CA PRO A 676 13.39 25.52 -15.52
C PRO A 676 12.16 24.66 -15.27
N ASN A 677 11.69 23.97 -16.26
CA ASN A 677 10.63 22.94 -16.15
C ASN A 677 11.03 21.79 -15.19
N LYS A 678 11.77 22.10 -14.10
CA LYS A 678 12.49 21.09 -13.34
C LYS A 678 12.52 21.51 -11.89
N ASP A 679 11.94 20.69 -11.01
CA ASP A 679 11.98 20.84 -9.55
C ASP A 679 13.41 21.11 -9.05
N LEU A 680 14.39 20.43 -9.65
CA LEU A 680 15.80 20.58 -9.35
C LEU A 680 16.31 22.01 -9.51
N ALA A 681 15.85 22.72 -10.51
CA ALA A 681 16.40 24.02 -10.82
C ALA A 681 15.73 25.17 -10.05
N VAL A 682 14.45 25.02 -9.68
CA VAL A 682 13.81 25.95 -8.72
C VAL A 682 14.52 25.85 -7.37
N SER A 683 14.85 24.64 -6.96
CA SER A 683 15.58 24.38 -5.74
C SER A 683 17.06 24.75 -5.83
N LEU A 684 17.70 24.57 -6.98
CA LEU A 684 19.06 25.05 -7.23
C LEU A 684 19.12 26.59 -7.19
N MET A 685 18.14 27.28 -7.76
CA MET A 685 18.02 28.74 -7.67
C MET A 685 17.79 29.20 -6.23
N SER A 686 16.95 28.52 -5.49
CA SER A 686 16.76 28.80 -4.05
C SER A 686 18.03 28.54 -3.25
N HIS A 687 18.79 27.50 -3.57
CA HIS A 687 20.09 27.20 -2.96
C HIS A 687 21.17 28.21 -3.35
N THR A 688 21.20 28.59 -4.60
CA THR A 688 22.17 29.59 -5.10
C THR A 688 21.88 30.96 -4.51
N ALA A 689 20.61 31.34 -4.39
CA ALA A 689 20.19 32.55 -3.72
C ALA A 689 20.54 32.55 -2.22
N LYS A 690 20.33 31.43 -1.56
CA LYS A 690 20.73 31.23 -0.16
C LYS A 690 22.25 31.30 0.04
N TYR A 691 23.02 30.69 -0.87
CA TYR A 691 24.47 30.70 -0.85
C TYR A 691 25.07 32.08 -1.18
N ALA A 692 24.38 32.83 -2.04
CA ALA A 692 24.76 34.21 -2.40
C ALA A 692 24.30 35.23 -1.32
N GLY A 693 23.75 34.82 -0.20
CA GLY A 693 23.26 35.68 0.86
C GLY A 693 22.00 36.49 0.51
N VAL A 694 21.37 36.17 -0.63
CA VAL A 694 20.09 36.74 -1.06
C VAL A 694 19.00 35.82 -0.48
N VAL A 695 18.76 35.92 0.82
CA VAL A 695 17.66 35.19 1.47
C VAL A 695 16.38 35.99 1.22
N ILE A 696 15.66 35.62 0.17
CA ILE A 696 14.24 35.94 0.13
C ILE A 696 13.57 34.87 1.01
N ASP A 697 13.17 35.27 2.21
CA ASP A 697 12.39 34.37 3.06
C ASP A 697 11.08 34.01 2.34
N ASN A 698 10.51 32.86 2.70
CA ASN A 698 9.29 32.37 2.07
C ASN A 698 8.10 33.33 2.25
N GLU A 699 8.07 34.16 3.30
CA GLU A 699 7.01 35.14 3.55
C GLU A 699 7.12 36.33 2.60
N THR A 700 8.31 36.84 2.40
CA THR A 700 8.57 37.95 1.44
C THR A 700 8.25 37.50 0.01
N HIS A 701 8.65 36.28 -0.38
CA HIS A 701 8.35 35.72 -1.69
C HIS A 701 6.85 35.54 -1.90
N ARG A 702 6.13 35.05 -0.90
CA ARG A 702 4.64 34.95 -0.92
C ARG A 702 3.98 36.30 -0.98
N GLY A 703 4.46 37.25 -0.23
CA GLY A 703 3.96 38.63 -0.27
C GLY A 703 4.08 39.25 -1.67
N ILE A 704 5.20 39.02 -2.36
CA ILE A 704 5.42 39.44 -3.74
C ILE A 704 4.47 38.72 -4.68
N LEU A 705 4.35 37.39 -4.59
CA LEU A 705 3.43 36.61 -5.41
C LEU A 705 1.99 37.05 -5.22
N HIS A 706 1.55 37.29 -3.99
CA HIS A 706 0.20 37.77 -3.70
C HIS A 706 -0.06 39.14 -4.31
N LYS A 707 0.86 40.08 -4.18
CA LYS A 707 0.76 41.41 -4.81
C LYS A 707 0.71 41.33 -6.33
N LEU A 708 1.50 40.48 -6.96
CA LEU A 708 1.52 40.27 -8.39
C LEU A 708 0.24 39.61 -8.92
N LEU A 709 -0.31 38.64 -8.20
CA LEU A 709 -1.59 38.02 -8.52
C LEU A 709 -2.72 39.04 -8.43
N LEU A 710 -2.74 39.86 -7.38
CA LEU A 710 -3.70 40.97 -7.24
C LEU A 710 -3.56 42.01 -8.37
N LEU A 711 -2.35 42.40 -8.69
CA LEU A 711 -2.10 43.35 -9.79
C LEU A 711 -2.55 42.78 -11.13
N SER A 712 -2.25 41.50 -11.39
CA SER A 712 -2.70 40.81 -12.61
C SER A 712 -4.25 40.74 -12.70
N ALA A 713 -4.91 40.40 -11.60
CA ALA A 713 -6.38 40.36 -11.55
C ALA A 713 -6.99 41.74 -11.80
N TRP A 714 -6.48 42.79 -11.17
CA TRP A 714 -6.93 44.15 -11.41
C TRP A 714 -6.67 44.63 -12.85
N THR A 715 -5.54 44.25 -13.42
CA THR A 715 -5.21 44.58 -14.83
C THR A 715 -6.21 43.91 -15.80
N GLN A 716 -6.55 42.64 -15.56
CA GLN A 716 -7.56 41.93 -16.36
C GLN A 716 -8.97 42.57 -16.23
N ILE A 717 -9.35 42.96 -15.03
CA ILE A 717 -10.62 43.67 -14.81
C ILE A 717 -10.62 45.01 -15.55
N LEU A 718 -9.56 45.77 -15.48
CA LEU A 718 -9.42 47.06 -16.18
C LEU A 718 -9.48 46.88 -17.68
N ILE A 719 -8.81 45.90 -18.25
CA ILE A 719 -8.86 45.59 -19.69
C ILE A 719 -10.29 45.19 -20.08
N GLY A 720 -10.94 44.35 -19.30
CA GLY A 720 -12.32 43.93 -19.53
C GLY A 720 -13.28 45.12 -19.52
N LEU A 721 -13.10 46.06 -18.57
CA LEU A 721 -13.90 47.29 -18.48
C LEU A 721 -13.64 48.23 -19.71
N LEU A 722 -12.38 48.40 -20.13
CA LEU A 722 -12.04 49.19 -21.29
C LEU A 722 -12.61 48.61 -22.58
N ILE A 723 -12.57 47.28 -22.73
CA ILE A 723 -13.22 46.62 -23.87
C ILE A 723 -14.75 46.81 -23.82
N GLY A 724 -15.36 46.61 -22.63
CA GLY A 724 -16.79 46.87 -22.46
C GLY A 724 -17.22 48.29 -22.80
N ILE A 725 -16.48 49.28 -22.32
CA ILE A 725 -16.68 50.71 -22.64
C ILE A 725 -16.51 50.96 -24.16
N GLY A 726 -15.50 50.35 -24.76
CA GLY A 726 -15.27 50.42 -26.20
C GLY A 726 -16.43 49.85 -27.02
N ILE A 727 -16.98 48.72 -26.61
CA ILE A 727 -18.15 48.13 -27.27
C ILE A 727 -19.37 49.01 -27.12
N VAL A 728 -19.65 49.50 -25.92
CA VAL A 728 -20.79 50.43 -25.66
C VAL A 728 -20.64 51.69 -26.51
N TRP A 729 -19.47 52.30 -26.56
CA TRP A 729 -19.20 53.45 -27.37
C TRP A 729 -19.38 53.16 -28.88
N LEU A 730 -18.96 52.00 -29.33
CA LEU A 730 -19.11 51.58 -30.75
C LEU A 730 -20.61 51.42 -31.10
N VAL A 731 -21.35 50.77 -30.22
CA VAL A 731 -22.82 50.61 -30.36
C VAL A 731 -23.52 51.97 -30.38
N PHE A 732 -23.17 52.86 -29.45
CA PHE A 732 -23.70 54.26 -29.45
C PHE A 732 -23.37 54.99 -30.73
N ARG A 733 -22.15 54.85 -31.26
CA ARG A 733 -21.73 55.49 -32.51
C ARG A 733 -22.45 54.94 -33.74
N LEU A 734 -22.78 53.65 -33.74
CA LEU A 734 -23.55 52.98 -34.79
C LEU A 734 -25.04 53.42 -34.76
N ILE A 735 -25.64 53.54 -33.56
CA ILE A 735 -26.99 54.02 -33.40
C ILE A 735 -27.12 55.49 -33.81
N ARG A 736 -26.12 56.31 -33.55
CA ARG A 736 -26.13 57.75 -33.90
C ARG A 736 -25.87 58.01 -35.39
N LYS A 737 -25.45 57.01 -36.17
CA LYS A 737 -25.27 57.06 -37.61
C LYS A 737 -26.47 56.57 -38.42
N ARG A 738 -27.47 56.02 -37.74
CA ARG A 738 -28.84 55.75 -38.26
C ARG A 738 -29.78 56.89 -37.87
#